data_7e203931f2bb34882cc23abb26bb084a
#
_entry.id   7e203931f2bb34882cc23abb26bb084a
#
_cell.length_a   1.000
_cell.length_b   1.000
_cell.length_c   1.000
_cell.angle_alpha   90.00
_cell.angle_beta   90.00
_cell.angle_gamma   90.00
#
_symmetry.space_group_name_H-M   'P 1'
#
loop_
_entity.id
_entity.type
_entity.pdbx_description
1 polymer ?
#
loop_
_entity_poly.entity_id
_entity_poly.type
_entity_poly.pdbx_seq_one_letter_code
_entity_poly.pdbx_strand_id
1 'polypeptide(L)'
;MRLRSLLAGAVALAATSAALVVAPAAQAATADPVVSAELRQEAKTEAVRAIIELTPGASVKDVAAAAEKASAKADVIEDDASAKFFVAEVDAATLSALKNDKRIRSIQKDELSAATLDASTKLIGSDKANEAGWTGKGHTVAVLDTGVDSDHPFLAGRLVGDACFSSNFQNDEYKSESLCPNKKDEQIGPGAANAETQRCIAAGVNQCSHGSHVAGIAAGKKTAGAPANGVAPEAKIMPIQVFSRIVTASVCEGFGIPAPCYLSFNSDQKLALEYLATVATANNVVAVNMSLGGNVKFTAPCDTGDAAAIKPNIDALAALGVATVIASGNSGFQDGVSSPACISSAVSVGATDDGDAVAPFSNRGALLDLFAPGVGINSSVPNNVYGNKNGTSMAAPHVAGAFAVVKQAYPAYSPAQILAKLRTTGKPITYSAEGGPQVTTPRIDLAKATPPKPTQSPTPTPTPTVTPTVTPTPTPTATVTPTPTPTPTKTPTSQPDPDPISIDPNPEPVPDTCERGKGTKPLSSKAWATEMLKTKGSLSDKTLICYLSIAQNGSKVFPEATKADTLARAYKVLNTKSKAGKALLDRELLAAWLNYAHGVYNSSAKVHGTTTLKKAITIAEKHRTGKATTAQLKKSAVFLYRHVNK
;
A
#
# COMPACT_ATOMS: atom_id res chain seq x y z
N MET A 1 13.75 71.36 -44.93
CA MET A 1 12.86 71.55 -46.15
C MET A 1 11.49 71.02 -45.81
N ARG A 2 10.59 71.98 -45.78
CA ARG A 2 9.15 71.91 -46.14
C ARG A 2 8.28 70.80 -45.49
N LEU A 3 7.31 71.08 -44.77
CA LEU A 3 6.22 72.06 -44.65
C LEU A 3 4.89 71.33 -44.55
N ARG A 4 4.16 71.58 -43.43
CA ARG A 4 2.68 71.89 -43.29
C ARG A 4 1.71 70.73 -43.68
N SER A 5 0.63 70.47 -42.97
CA SER A 5 -0.36 71.40 -42.46
C SER A 5 -1.26 70.85 -41.38
N LEU A 6 -1.63 71.63 -40.46
CA LEU A 6 -2.74 71.65 -39.52
C LEU A 6 -4.11 71.32 -40.14
N LEU A 7 -4.95 70.62 -39.33
CA LEU A 7 -6.39 71.07 -39.24
C LEU A 7 -6.91 70.57 -37.86
N ALA A 8 -7.44 71.57 -37.17
CA ALA A 8 -8.10 71.41 -35.89
C ALA A 8 -9.55 70.95 -36.11
N GLY A 9 -10.03 70.07 -35.28
CA GLY A 9 -11.42 69.66 -35.21
C GLY A 9 -11.88 69.58 -33.76
N ALA A 10 -12.83 70.35 -33.38
CA ALA A 10 -13.37 70.56 -32.05
C ALA A 10 -13.97 69.32 -31.46
N VAL A 11 -13.61 69.06 -30.19
CA VAL A 11 -14.19 67.98 -29.36
C VAL A 11 -15.45 68.55 -28.70
N ALA A 12 -16.61 68.03 -29.09
CA ALA A 12 -17.86 68.20 -28.36
C ALA A 12 -17.93 67.10 -27.29
N LEU A 13 -17.88 67.48 -26.00
CA LEU A 13 -18.18 66.57 -24.88
C LEU A 13 -19.70 66.29 -24.90
N ALA A 14 -20.06 65.06 -25.27
CA ALA A 14 -21.38 64.54 -24.99
C ALA A 14 -21.23 63.58 -23.74
N ALA A 15 -21.72 64.04 -22.61
CA ALA A 15 -21.89 63.21 -21.42
C ALA A 15 -23.03 62.23 -21.65
N THR A 16 -22.73 61.03 -21.99
CA THR A 16 -23.71 59.94 -21.97
C THR A 16 -23.66 59.27 -20.60
N SER A 17 -24.68 59.50 -19.79
CA SER A 17 -25.02 58.74 -18.61
C SER A 17 -25.27 57.26 -19.02
N ALA A 18 -24.30 56.35 -18.77
CA ALA A 18 -24.50 54.92 -18.88
C ALA A 18 -25.38 54.46 -17.72
N ALA A 19 -26.66 54.29 -17.99
CA ALA A 19 -27.52 53.51 -17.11
C ALA A 19 -26.98 52.06 -17.10
N LEU A 20 -26.48 51.60 -15.94
CA LEU A 20 -26.25 50.21 -15.71
C LEU A 20 -27.60 49.46 -15.82
N VAL A 21 -27.87 48.88 -16.95
CA VAL A 21 -28.87 47.84 -17.07
C VAL A 21 -28.27 46.61 -16.42
N VAL A 22 -28.63 46.37 -15.16
CA VAL A 22 -28.42 45.06 -14.52
C VAL A 22 -29.29 44.09 -15.31
N ALA A 23 -28.68 43.36 -16.22
CA ALA A 23 -29.33 42.21 -16.85
C ALA A 23 -29.68 41.22 -15.71
N PRO A 24 -30.94 40.73 -15.62
CA PRO A 24 -31.26 39.67 -14.69
C PRO A 24 -30.34 38.50 -15.05
N ALA A 25 -29.69 37.93 -14.02
CA ALA A 25 -28.93 36.68 -14.15
C ALA A 25 -29.83 35.67 -14.86
N ALA A 26 -29.46 35.28 -16.08
CA ALA A 26 -30.14 34.23 -16.77
C ALA A 26 -30.02 32.99 -15.88
N GLN A 27 -31.11 32.61 -15.20
CA GLN A 27 -31.23 31.32 -14.59
C GLN A 27 -30.99 30.33 -15.72
N ALA A 28 -29.91 29.57 -15.61
CA ALA A 28 -29.64 28.45 -16.53
C ALA A 28 -30.89 27.58 -16.52
N ALA A 29 -31.61 27.55 -17.63
CA ALA A 29 -32.76 26.67 -17.79
C ALA A 29 -32.26 25.26 -17.54
N THR A 30 -32.70 24.63 -16.45
CA THR A 30 -32.39 23.25 -16.16
C THR A 30 -32.87 22.41 -17.34
N ALA A 31 -31.95 21.69 -17.98
CA ALA A 31 -32.27 20.77 -19.07
C ALA A 31 -33.30 19.72 -18.62
N ASP A 32 -34.07 19.18 -19.57
CA ASP A 32 -34.95 18.06 -19.26
C ASP A 32 -34.12 16.87 -18.79
N PRO A 33 -34.66 16.02 -17.88
CA PRO A 33 -33.98 14.81 -17.38
C PRO A 33 -33.49 13.93 -18.53
N VAL A 34 -32.23 13.48 -18.45
CA VAL A 34 -31.69 12.49 -19.38
C VAL A 34 -32.24 11.11 -18.99
N VAL A 35 -33.07 10.53 -19.84
CA VAL A 35 -33.58 9.15 -19.65
C VAL A 35 -32.84 8.20 -20.58
N SER A 36 -32.29 7.07 -20.07
CA SER A 36 -31.58 6.09 -20.90
C SER A 36 -32.50 5.47 -21.96
N ALA A 37 -31.92 5.12 -23.12
CA ALA A 37 -32.70 4.59 -24.26
C ALA A 37 -33.28 3.19 -23.93
N GLU A 38 -32.48 2.39 -23.24
CA GLU A 38 -32.83 1.03 -22.78
C GLU A 38 -34.02 1.07 -21.84
N LEU A 39 -33.97 1.93 -20.81
CA LEU A 39 -35.06 2.11 -19.86
C LEU A 39 -36.37 2.53 -20.56
N ARG A 40 -36.29 3.47 -21.51
CA ARG A 40 -37.48 3.90 -22.28
C ARG A 40 -38.14 2.76 -23.06
N GLN A 41 -37.35 1.83 -23.55
CA GLN A 41 -37.84 0.70 -24.33
C GLN A 41 -38.49 -0.35 -23.43
N GLU A 42 -37.83 -0.75 -22.36
CA GLU A 42 -38.32 -1.78 -21.42
C GLU A 42 -39.56 -1.31 -20.64
N ALA A 43 -39.55 -0.06 -20.18
CA ALA A 43 -40.68 0.52 -19.44
C ALA A 43 -42.01 0.61 -20.22
N LYS A 44 -41.98 0.36 -21.54
CA LYS A 44 -43.21 0.23 -22.35
C LYS A 44 -43.99 -1.08 -22.11
N THR A 45 -43.27 -2.10 -21.68
CA THR A 45 -43.83 -3.47 -21.53
C THR A 45 -44.01 -3.87 -20.08
N GLU A 46 -43.13 -3.41 -19.19
CA GLU A 46 -43.15 -3.76 -17.77
C GLU A 46 -42.62 -2.60 -16.91
N ALA A 47 -42.82 -2.69 -15.59
CA ALA A 47 -42.16 -1.79 -14.65
C ALA A 47 -40.71 -2.22 -14.50
N VAL A 48 -39.79 -1.24 -14.54
CA VAL A 48 -38.33 -1.45 -14.53
C VAL A 48 -37.74 -0.73 -13.33
N ARG A 49 -36.88 -1.40 -12.59
CA ARG A 49 -36.13 -0.78 -11.51
C ARG A 49 -35.17 0.28 -12.08
N ALA A 50 -35.26 1.50 -11.56
CA ALA A 50 -34.51 2.64 -12.08
C ALA A 50 -33.91 3.51 -10.96
N ILE A 51 -32.73 4.09 -11.22
CA ILE A 51 -32.09 5.12 -10.41
C ILE A 51 -32.54 6.48 -10.92
N ILE A 52 -33.11 7.29 -10.02
CA ILE A 52 -33.58 8.66 -10.32
C ILE A 52 -32.65 9.63 -9.61
N GLU A 53 -31.70 10.22 -10.37
CA GLU A 53 -30.76 11.22 -9.85
C GLU A 53 -31.41 12.60 -9.80
N LEU A 54 -31.18 13.33 -8.71
CA LEU A 54 -31.73 14.66 -8.49
C LEU A 54 -30.73 15.77 -8.78
N THR A 55 -31.28 16.93 -9.13
CA THR A 55 -30.48 18.17 -9.21
C THR A 55 -30.10 18.66 -7.80
N PRO A 56 -28.98 19.38 -7.65
CA PRO A 56 -28.58 19.91 -6.35
C PRO A 56 -29.69 20.74 -5.68
N GLY A 57 -30.00 20.40 -4.42
CA GLY A 57 -31.03 21.07 -3.63
C GLY A 57 -32.47 20.53 -3.81
N ALA A 58 -32.67 19.54 -4.67
CA ALA A 58 -33.96 18.86 -4.77
C ALA A 58 -34.17 17.88 -3.59
N SER A 59 -35.41 17.79 -3.12
CA SER A 59 -35.78 16.87 -2.04
C SER A 59 -36.10 15.49 -2.61
N VAL A 60 -35.40 14.46 -2.15
CA VAL A 60 -35.69 13.06 -2.49
C VAL A 60 -37.15 12.72 -2.18
N LYS A 61 -37.61 13.04 -0.98
CA LYS A 61 -38.97 12.76 -0.52
C LYS A 61 -40.05 13.35 -1.44
N ASP A 62 -39.85 14.60 -1.90
CA ASP A 62 -40.87 15.27 -2.72
C ASP A 62 -40.91 14.75 -4.16
N VAL A 63 -39.79 14.28 -4.69
CA VAL A 63 -39.71 13.69 -6.03
C VAL A 63 -40.16 12.23 -6.01
N ALA A 64 -39.80 11.47 -4.97
CA ALA A 64 -40.26 10.10 -4.76
C ALA A 64 -41.79 10.04 -4.65
N ALA A 65 -42.40 10.92 -3.84
CA ALA A 65 -43.86 11.02 -3.75
C ALA A 65 -44.53 11.43 -5.09
N ALA A 66 -43.86 12.20 -5.93
CA ALA A 66 -44.32 12.52 -7.28
C ALA A 66 -44.25 11.30 -8.22
N ALA A 67 -43.22 10.46 -8.08
CA ALA A 67 -43.10 9.21 -8.82
C ALA A 67 -44.22 8.22 -8.45
N GLU A 68 -44.43 7.98 -7.16
CA GLU A 68 -45.50 7.09 -6.66
C GLU A 68 -46.90 7.53 -7.11
N LYS A 69 -47.13 8.84 -7.14
CA LYS A 69 -48.41 9.41 -7.61
C LYS A 69 -48.62 9.26 -9.12
N ALA A 70 -47.57 9.09 -9.90
CA ALA A 70 -47.64 9.02 -11.37
C ALA A 70 -48.20 7.70 -11.89
N SER A 71 -48.00 6.60 -11.20
CA SER A 71 -48.49 5.28 -11.57
C SER A 71 -48.69 4.38 -10.34
N ALA A 72 -49.71 3.56 -10.35
CA ALA A 72 -49.93 2.52 -9.33
C ALA A 72 -48.84 1.40 -9.33
N LYS A 73 -47.98 1.40 -10.35
CA LYS A 73 -46.84 0.48 -10.47
C LYS A 73 -45.50 1.16 -10.12
N ALA A 74 -45.52 2.48 -9.83
CA ALA A 74 -44.35 3.16 -9.34
C ALA A 74 -44.22 2.83 -7.85
N ASP A 75 -43.27 1.97 -7.52
CA ASP A 75 -42.91 1.64 -6.15
C ASP A 75 -41.55 2.22 -5.83
N VAL A 76 -41.46 3.06 -4.79
CA VAL A 76 -40.19 3.59 -4.31
C VAL A 76 -39.54 2.54 -3.42
N ILE A 77 -38.43 1.99 -3.88
CA ILE A 77 -37.75 0.86 -3.24
C ILE A 77 -36.76 1.36 -2.17
N GLU A 78 -36.12 2.51 -2.42
CA GLU A 78 -35.12 3.08 -1.52
C GLU A 78 -35.11 4.61 -1.67
N ASP A 79 -35.38 5.34 -0.57
CA ASP A 79 -35.49 6.81 -0.51
C ASP A 79 -34.70 7.38 0.68
N ASP A 80 -33.39 7.24 0.69
CA ASP A 80 -32.56 7.94 1.69
C ASP A 80 -32.66 9.47 1.47
N ALA A 81 -33.25 10.17 2.44
CA ALA A 81 -33.41 11.62 2.39
C ALA A 81 -32.10 12.39 2.32
N SER A 82 -30.97 11.79 2.68
CA SER A 82 -29.62 12.35 2.57
C SER A 82 -28.96 12.09 1.21
N ALA A 83 -29.49 11.14 0.43
CA ALA A 83 -28.97 10.79 -0.89
C ALA A 83 -29.33 11.83 -1.93
N LYS A 84 -28.59 11.86 -3.03
CA LYS A 84 -28.87 12.70 -4.21
C LYS A 84 -29.66 11.95 -5.27
N PHE A 85 -30.12 10.78 -4.97
CA PHE A 85 -30.92 9.90 -5.82
C PHE A 85 -31.84 9.02 -4.97
N PHE A 86 -32.82 8.43 -5.62
CA PHE A 86 -33.60 7.33 -5.05
C PHE A 86 -33.82 6.24 -6.11
N VAL A 87 -34.26 5.06 -5.66
CA VAL A 87 -34.55 3.92 -6.53
C VAL A 87 -36.03 3.64 -6.53
N ALA A 88 -36.62 3.48 -7.73
CA ALA A 88 -38.01 3.16 -7.88
C ALA A 88 -38.25 2.22 -9.05
N GLU A 89 -39.34 1.44 -9.01
CA GLU A 89 -39.90 0.82 -10.20
C GLU A 89 -40.60 1.88 -11.05
N VAL A 90 -40.25 1.96 -12.33
CA VAL A 90 -40.83 2.95 -13.26
C VAL A 90 -41.39 2.27 -14.49
N ASP A 91 -42.61 2.61 -14.84
CA ASP A 91 -43.26 2.24 -16.08
C ASP A 91 -43.38 3.42 -17.07
N ALA A 92 -43.95 3.23 -18.22
CA ALA A 92 -44.10 4.28 -19.23
C ALA A 92 -44.89 5.51 -18.72
N ALA A 93 -45.86 5.31 -17.82
CA ALA A 93 -46.63 6.42 -17.24
C ALA A 93 -45.76 7.24 -16.26
N THR A 94 -45.01 6.55 -15.40
CA THR A 94 -44.06 7.16 -14.46
C THR A 94 -42.99 7.95 -15.21
N LEU A 95 -42.35 7.35 -16.24
CA LEU A 95 -41.37 8.05 -17.08
C LEU A 95 -41.98 9.27 -17.78
N SER A 96 -43.22 9.17 -18.27
CA SER A 96 -43.89 10.30 -18.91
C SER A 96 -44.17 11.47 -17.94
N ALA A 97 -44.45 11.16 -16.68
CA ALA A 97 -44.69 12.15 -15.63
C ALA A 97 -43.37 12.81 -15.18
N LEU A 98 -42.31 12.06 -15.06
CA LEU A 98 -41.01 12.51 -14.51
C LEU A 98 -40.08 13.14 -15.55
N LYS A 99 -40.23 12.84 -16.84
CA LYS A 99 -39.31 13.30 -17.91
C LYS A 99 -39.14 14.82 -18.05
N ASN A 100 -40.07 15.61 -17.51
CA ASN A 100 -40.03 17.09 -17.55
C ASN A 100 -39.81 17.70 -16.16
N ASP A 101 -39.61 16.89 -15.12
CA ASP A 101 -39.38 17.39 -13.77
C ASP A 101 -37.96 17.92 -13.62
N LYS A 102 -37.82 19.25 -13.51
CA LYS A 102 -36.53 19.95 -13.42
C LYS A 102 -35.74 19.63 -12.15
N ARG A 103 -36.33 18.96 -11.17
CA ARG A 103 -35.68 18.49 -9.97
C ARG A 103 -34.91 17.18 -10.22
N ILE A 104 -35.16 16.52 -11.36
CA ILE A 104 -34.49 15.28 -11.78
C ILE A 104 -33.40 15.64 -12.78
N ARG A 105 -32.23 15.07 -12.59
CA ARG A 105 -31.07 15.18 -13.47
C ARG A 105 -31.07 14.08 -14.53
N SER A 106 -31.25 12.83 -14.09
CA SER A 106 -31.29 11.67 -14.97
C SER A 106 -32.16 10.55 -14.38
N ILE A 107 -32.69 9.70 -15.28
CA ILE A 107 -33.36 8.45 -14.93
C ILE A 107 -32.71 7.33 -15.72
N GLN A 108 -32.10 6.39 -15.03
CA GLN A 108 -31.31 5.31 -15.62
C GLN A 108 -31.82 3.98 -15.09
N LYS A 109 -31.70 2.92 -15.91
CA LYS A 109 -32.00 1.56 -15.46
C LYS A 109 -31.05 1.20 -14.32
N ASP A 110 -31.58 0.64 -13.25
CA ASP A 110 -30.79 0.05 -12.17
C ASP A 110 -30.43 -1.38 -12.56
N GLU A 111 -29.29 -1.52 -13.24
CA GLU A 111 -28.86 -2.80 -13.76
C GLU A 111 -28.15 -3.63 -12.69
N LEU A 112 -28.47 -4.93 -12.65
CA LEU A 112 -27.71 -5.92 -11.90
C LEU A 112 -26.39 -6.19 -12.63
N SER A 113 -25.33 -5.57 -12.20
CA SER A 113 -24.00 -5.84 -12.70
C SER A 113 -23.39 -7.02 -11.93
N ALA A 114 -23.15 -8.13 -12.62
CA ALA A 114 -22.23 -9.14 -12.14
C ALA A 114 -20.81 -8.62 -12.37
N ALA A 115 -20.23 -8.03 -11.34
CA ALA A 115 -18.88 -7.54 -11.41
C ALA A 115 -17.90 -8.70 -11.47
N THR A 116 -16.99 -8.67 -12.42
CA THR A 116 -15.91 -9.65 -12.53
C THR A 116 -14.58 -8.95 -12.73
N LEU A 117 -13.55 -9.37 -11.99
CA LEU A 117 -12.16 -8.97 -12.25
C LEU A 117 -11.79 -9.26 -13.72
N ASP A 118 -12.42 -10.23 -14.34
CA ASP A 118 -12.28 -10.58 -15.76
C ASP A 118 -12.64 -9.40 -16.68
N ALA A 119 -13.68 -8.62 -16.38
CA ALA A 119 -14.02 -7.44 -17.17
C ALA A 119 -12.95 -6.34 -17.01
N SER A 120 -12.56 -6.02 -15.79
CA SER A 120 -11.61 -4.94 -15.52
C SER A 120 -10.21 -5.21 -16.10
N THR A 121 -9.70 -6.45 -15.99
CA THR A 121 -8.38 -6.83 -16.52
C THR A 121 -8.36 -6.86 -18.04
N LYS A 122 -9.46 -7.25 -18.68
CA LYS A 122 -9.63 -7.14 -20.15
C LYS A 122 -9.72 -5.68 -20.60
N LEU A 123 -10.47 -4.86 -19.87
CA LEU A 123 -10.64 -3.44 -20.20
C LEU A 123 -9.31 -2.69 -20.22
N ILE A 124 -8.45 -2.95 -19.23
CA ILE A 124 -7.10 -2.34 -19.18
C ILE A 124 -6.06 -3.10 -20.01
N GLY A 125 -6.43 -4.18 -20.69
CA GLY A 125 -5.53 -4.97 -21.54
C GLY A 125 -4.43 -5.72 -20.79
N SER A 126 -4.59 -5.98 -19.48
CA SER A 126 -3.60 -6.75 -18.72
C SER A 126 -3.61 -8.24 -19.11
N ASP A 127 -4.74 -8.78 -19.54
CA ASP A 127 -4.84 -10.11 -20.14
C ASP A 127 -3.89 -10.26 -21.34
N LYS A 128 -3.92 -9.30 -22.28
CA LYS A 128 -3.05 -9.26 -23.47
C LYS A 128 -1.57 -9.07 -23.10
N ALA A 129 -1.28 -8.20 -22.12
CA ALA A 129 0.07 -8.05 -21.62
C ALA A 129 0.60 -9.35 -21.00
N ASN A 130 -0.25 -10.05 -20.22
CA ASN A 130 0.09 -11.34 -19.63
C ASN A 130 0.30 -12.45 -20.68
N GLU A 131 -0.54 -12.50 -21.72
CA GLU A 131 -0.38 -13.39 -22.87
C GLU A 131 0.92 -13.12 -23.65
N ALA A 132 1.37 -11.87 -23.67
CA ALA A 132 2.66 -11.49 -24.24
C ALA A 132 3.86 -11.84 -23.35
N GLY A 133 3.62 -12.30 -22.10
CA GLY A 133 4.64 -12.69 -21.12
C GLY A 133 4.98 -11.62 -20.09
N TRP A 134 4.28 -10.47 -20.13
CA TRP A 134 4.47 -9.37 -19.17
C TRP A 134 3.53 -9.54 -17.98
N THR A 135 3.96 -10.31 -16.99
CA THR A 135 3.16 -10.80 -15.85
C THR A 135 3.56 -10.18 -14.51
N GLY A 136 4.49 -9.21 -14.53
CA GLY A 136 5.11 -8.66 -13.32
C GLY A 136 6.18 -9.55 -12.69
N LYS A 137 6.58 -10.62 -13.36
CA LYS A 137 7.56 -11.59 -12.87
C LYS A 137 8.88 -10.93 -12.47
N GLY A 138 9.40 -11.31 -11.30
CA GLY A 138 10.65 -10.77 -10.76
C GLY A 138 10.49 -9.50 -9.95
N HIS A 139 9.28 -8.93 -9.89
CA HIS A 139 8.97 -7.71 -9.14
C HIS A 139 7.99 -7.97 -8.01
N THR A 140 7.91 -7.04 -7.07
CA THR A 140 7.02 -7.08 -5.90
C THR A 140 6.16 -5.82 -5.88
N VAL A 141 4.87 -6.01 -5.57
CA VAL A 141 3.94 -4.92 -5.20
C VAL A 141 3.72 -4.96 -3.71
N ALA A 142 4.04 -3.88 -3.00
CA ALA A 142 3.68 -3.74 -1.60
C ALA A 142 2.23 -3.27 -1.47
N VAL A 143 1.52 -3.74 -0.44
CA VAL A 143 0.12 -3.39 -0.17
C VAL A 143 0.03 -2.91 1.27
N LEU A 144 -0.07 -1.60 1.47
CA LEU A 144 -0.30 -0.96 2.77
C LEU A 144 -1.81 -0.83 2.98
N ASP A 145 -2.38 -1.78 3.76
CA ASP A 145 -3.84 -1.89 3.90
C ASP A 145 -4.24 -2.60 5.20
N THR A 146 -5.42 -3.21 5.27
CA THR A 146 -5.97 -3.91 6.44
C THR A 146 -5.40 -5.31 6.68
N GLY A 147 -4.31 -5.67 6.02
CA GLY A 147 -3.73 -7.01 6.00
C GLY A 147 -4.28 -7.88 4.87
N VAL A 148 -3.82 -9.12 4.79
CA VAL A 148 -4.22 -10.08 3.76
C VAL A 148 -4.54 -11.44 4.36
N ASP A 149 -5.41 -12.19 3.68
CA ASP A 149 -5.59 -13.63 3.87
C ASP A 149 -4.42 -14.33 3.16
N SER A 150 -3.44 -14.78 3.96
CA SER A 150 -2.15 -15.24 3.45
C SER A 150 -2.18 -16.62 2.80
N ASP A 151 -3.17 -17.45 3.13
CA ASP A 151 -3.36 -18.79 2.56
C ASP A 151 -4.44 -18.83 1.46
N HIS A 152 -5.06 -17.67 1.15
CA HIS A 152 -5.98 -17.56 0.02
C HIS A 152 -5.34 -18.10 -1.27
N PRO A 153 -5.93 -19.09 -1.97
CA PRO A 153 -5.33 -19.71 -3.15
C PRO A 153 -4.91 -18.73 -4.26
N PHE A 154 -5.58 -17.60 -4.32
CA PHE A 154 -5.30 -16.52 -5.27
C PHE A 154 -4.00 -15.74 -4.97
N LEU A 155 -3.53 -15.76 -3.71
CA LEU A 155 -2.38 -15.00 -3.20
C LEU A 155 -1.23 -15.91 -2.77
N ALA A 156 -1.53 -17.14 -2.37
CA ALA A 156 -0.63 -18.08 -1.72
C ALA A 156 0.68 -18.33 -2.50
N GLY A 157 1.76 -18.50 -1.75
CA GLY A 157 3.10 -18.80 -2.28
C GLY A 157 3.82 -17.61 -2.91
N ARG A 158 3.22 -16.39 -2.86
CA ARG A 158 3.84 -15.17 -3.42
C ARG A 158 3.97 -14.01 -2.43
N LEU A 159 3.64 -14.26 -1.16
CA LEU A 159 3.79 -13.28 -0.09
C LEU A 159 5.25 -13.22 0.38
N VAL A 160 5.73 -12.00 0.60
CA VAL A 160 7.10 -11.73 1.08
C VAL A 160 7.09 -10.53 2.02
N GLY A 161 7.89 -10.57 3.08
CA GLY A 161 8.17 -9.39 3.91
C GLY A 161 7.00 -8.83 4.70
N ASP A 162 6.14 -9.67 5.24
CA ASP A 162 4.97 -9.28 6.05
C ASP A 162 5.35 -8.33 7.18
N ALA A 163 4.54 -7.29 7.39
CA ALA A 163 4.68 -6.35 8.51
C ALA A 163 3.32 -5.79 8.96
N CYS A 164 3.27 -5.35 10.21
CA CYS A 164 2.11 -4.67 10.79
C CYS A 164 2.56 -3.47 11.61
N PHE A 165 1.96 -2.32 11.36
CA PHE A 165 2.10 -1.08 12.12
C PHE A 165 0.70 -0.58 12.42
N SER A 166 0.25 -0.73 13.66
CA SER A 166 -1.14 -0.51 14.04
C SER A 166 -1.21 -0.12 15.51
N SER A 167 -1.64 1.09 15.79
CA SER A 167 -1.51 1.70 17.09
C SER A 167 -2.60 1.28 18.08
N ASN A 168 -2.18 0.89 19.29
CA ASN A 168 -3.01 0.93 20.49
C ASN A 168 -2.94 2.32 21.11
N PHE A 169 -4.07 2.99 21.24
CA PHE A 169 -4.12 4.30 21.85
C PHE A 169 -5.41 4.46 22.64
N GLN A 170 -5.34 5.14 23.77
CA GLN A 170 -6.51 5.50 24.58
C GLN A 170 -6.27 6.80 25.31
N ASN A 171 -7.20 7.73 25.15
CA ASN A 171 -7.33 8.94 25.94
C ASN A 171 -8.82 9.14 26.31
N ASP A 172 -9.18 10.33 26.79
CA ASP A 172 -10.56 10.67 27.17
C ASP A 172 -11.49 10.85 25.94
N GLU A 173 -10.91 11.04 24.74
CA GLU A 173 -11.66 11.33 23.51
C GLU A 173 -11.93 10.06 22.71
N TYR A 174 -10.92 9.19 22.53
CA TYR A 174 -11.11 7.96 21.74
C TYR A 174 -10.15 6.84 22.14
N LYS A 175 -10.53 5.63 21.70
CA LYS A 175 -9.74 4.41 21.86
C LYS A 175 -9.54 3.73 20.52
N SER A 176 -8.28 3.34 20.23
CA SER A 176 -7.90 2.43 19.15
C SER A 176 -7.26 1.15 19.70
N GLU A 177 -7.42 0.07 18.94
CA GLU A 177 -6.83 -1.23 19.23
C GLU A 177 -6.03 -1.70 18.00
N SER A 178 -4.79 -2.11 18.24
CA SER A 178 -3.93 -2.63 17.18
C SER A 178 -4.52 -3.88 16.53
N LEU A 179 -4.41 -3.98 15.22
CA LEU A 179 -4.78 -5.17 14.44
C LEU A 179 -3.61 -6.14 14.24
N CYS A 180 -2.40 -5.81 14.70
CA CYS A 180 -1.29 -6.75 14.65
C CYS A 180 -1.64 -8.04 15.44
N PRO A 181 -1.36 -9.23 14.89
CA PRO A 181 -1.69 -10.50 15.54
C PRO A 181 -1.15 -10.63 16.98
N ASN A 182 0.04 -10.06 17.23
CA ASN A 182 0.62 -9.99 18.58
C ASN A 182 -0.04 -8.95 19.50
N LYS A 183 -1.03 -8.19 18.99
CA LYS A 183 -1.77 -7.13 19.70
C LYS A 183 -0.89 -5.95 20.17
N LYS A 184 0.35 -5.83 19.69
CA LYS A 184 1.27 -4.70 19.92
C LYS A 184 1.20 -3.72 18.75
N ASP A 185 1.85 -2.56 18.88
CA ASP A 185 1.84 -1.51 17.86
C ASP A 185 2.62 -1.88 16.60
N GLU A 186 3.41 -2.95 16.67
CA GLU A 186 4.27 -3.39 15.58
C GLU A 186 4.50 -4.90 15.62
N GLN A 187 4.50 -5.51 14.44
CA GLN A 187 4.96 -6.87 14.21
C GLN A 187 5.62 -6.95 12.83
N ILE A 188 6.76 -7.65 12.73
CA ILE A 188 7.46 -7.89 11.47
C ILE A 188 7.70 -9.39 11.34
N GLY A 189 7.54 -9.92 10.13
CA GLY A 189 7.75 -11.32 9.80
C GLY A 189 6.48 -12.04 9.39
N PRO A 190 6.58 -13.34 9.03
CA PRO A 190 5.47 -14.12 8.51
C PRO A 190 4.22 -14.05 9.37
N GLY A 191 3.07 -13.76 8.74
CA GLY A 191 1.77 -13.64 9.40
C GLY A 191 1.53 -12.30 10.11
N ALA A 192 2.48 -11.35 10.09
CA ALA A 192 2.30 -10.04 10.73
C ALA A 192 1.14 -9.24 10.14
N ALA A 193 0.88 -9.38 8.84
CA ALA A 193 -0.22 -8.71 8.15
C ALA A 193 -1.47 -9.61 7.99
N ASN A 194 -1.73 -10.55 8.92
CA ASN A 194 -2.88 -11.45 8.82
C ASN A 194 -4.21 -10.70 9.00
N ALA A 195 -5.08 -10.76 7.98
CA ALA A 195 -6.42 -10.16 7.98
C ALA A 195 -7.49 -10.99 8.71
N GLU A 196 -7.16 -12.19 9.22
CA GLU A 196 -8.12 -13.12 9.83
C GLU A 196 -8.05 -13.15 11.35
N THR A 197 -7.48 -12.11 11.95
CA THR A 197 -7.41 -12.01 13.41
C THR A 197 -8.80 -11.74 14.03
N GLN A 198 -8.99 -12.15 15.28
CA GLN A 198 -10.25 -11.93 15.99
C GLN A 198 -10.64 -10.44 16.06
N ARG A 199 -9.68 -9.51 16.07
CA ARG A 199 -9.95 -8.08 16.09
C ARG A 199 -10.47 -7.54 14.76
N CYS A 200 -10.28 -8.27 13.66
CA CYS A 200 -10.88 -7.97 12.37
C CYS A 200 -12.37 -8.35 12.31
N ILE A 201 -12.89 -9.14 13.25
CA ILE A 201 -14.28 -9.57 13.25
C ILE A 201 -15.16 -8.59 14.03
N ALA A 202 -16.17 -8.02 13.38
CA ALA A 202 -17.22 -7.23 14.00
C ALA A 202 -18.58 -7.73 13.51
N ALA A 203 -19.54 -7.94 14.43
CA ALA A 203 -20.85 -8.51 14.13
C ALA A 203 -20.81 -9.79 13.25
N GLY A 204 -19.80 -10.63 13.44
CA GLY A 204 -19.62 -11.86 12.65
C GLY A 204 -19.05 -11.68 11.24
N VAL A 205 -18.73 -10.45 10.84
CA VAL A 205 -18.17 -10.12 9.52
C VAL A 205 -16.71 -9.71 9.65
N ASN A 206 -15.87 -10.18 8.72
CA ASN A 206 -14.48 -9.76 8.66
C ASN A 206 -14.38 -8.36 8.01
N GLN A 207 -14.00 -7.38 8.82
CA GLN A 207 -13.84 -5.98 8.40
C GLN A 207 -12.45 -5.67 7.81
N CYS A 208 -11.48 -6.60 7.92
CA CYS A 208 -10.15 -6.47 7.31
C CYS A 208 -10.09 -7.06 5.89
N SER A 209 -11.23 -7.29 5.26
CA SER A 209 -11.32 -7.91 3.93
C SER A 209 -10.75 -7.02 2.80
N HIS A 210 -10.51 -5.74 3.07
CA HIS A 210 -10.13 -4.76 2.06
C HIS A 210 -8.72 -5.03 1.51
N GLY A 211 -7.73 -5.29 2.36
CA GLY A 211 -6.35 -5.53 1.94
C GLY A 211 -6.19 -6.81 1.10
N SER A 212 -6.90 -7.90 1.46
CA SER A 212 -6.93 -9.11 0.62
C SER A 212 -7.49 -8.82 -0.76
N HIS A 213 -8.53 -7.97 -0.83
CA HIS A 213 -9.19 -7.62 -2.07
C HIS A 213 -8.27 -6.82 -3.00
N VAL A 214 -7.61 -5.78 -2.51
CA VAL A 214 -6.69 -4.96 -3.31
C VAL A 214 -5.41 -5.72 -3.70
N ALA A 215 -4.91 -6.62 -2.84
CA ALA A 215 -3.79 -7.49 -3.16
C ALA A 215 -4.12 -8.43 -4.33
N GLY A 216 -5.33 -8.98 -4.34
CA GLY A 216 -5.81 -9.82 -5.44
C GLY A 216 -5.94 -9.07 -6.76
N ILE A 217 -6.43 -7.82 -6.77
CA ILE A 217 -6.47 -6.99 -7.98
C ILE A 217 -5.06 -6.74 -8.52
N ALA A 218 -4.14 -6.34 -7.65
CA ALA A 218 -2.77 -6.02 -8.07
C ALA A 218 -2.04 -7.24 -8.64
N ALA A 219 -2.11 -8.39 -7.96
CA ALA A 219 -1.23 -9.51 -8.25
C ALA A 219 -1.85 -10.91 -8.03
N GLY A 220 -3.18 -11.05 -7.99
CA GLY A 220 -3.82 -12.35 -7.86
C GLY A 220 -3.46 -13.28 -9.02
N LYS A 221 -3.18 -14.55 -8.75
CA LYS A 221 -2.94 -15.57 -9.78
C LYS A 221 -4.14 -16.51 -9.86
N LYS A 222 -4.70 -16.63 -11.06
CA LYS A 222 -5.89 -17.46 -11.30
C LYS A 222 -5.67 -18.90 -10.89
N THR A 223 -6.57 -19.36 -10.02
CA THR A 223 -6.72 -20.75 -9.56
C THR A 223 -8.16 -21.19 -9.83
N ALA A 224 -8.51 -22.45 -9.52
CA ALA A 224 -9.88 -22.90 -9.63
C ALA A 224 -10.82 -22.02 -8.80
N GLY A 225 -11.93 -21.57 -9.40
CA GLY A 225 -12.90 -20.67 -8.77
C GLY A 225 -12.55 -19.17 -8.82
N ALA A 226 -11.32 -18.81 -9.20
CA ALA A 226 -10.96 -17.40 -9.35
C ALA A 226 -11.61 -16.78 -10.61
N PRO A 227 -12.10 -15.52 -10.53
CA PRO A 227 -12.75 -14.86 -11.68
C PRO A 227 -11.79 -14.65 -12.86
N ALA A 228 -10.57 -14.18 -12.61
CA ALA A 228 -9.51 -13.98 -13.60
C ALA A 228 -8.14 -13.92 -12.91
N ASN A 229 -7.06 -13.60 -13.62
CA ASN A 229 -5.82 -13.11 -13.00
C ASN A 229 -6.02 -11.68 -12.50
N GLY A 230 -5.27 -11.29 -11.46
CA GLY A 230 -4.98 -9.89 -11.20
C GLY A 230 -4.08 -9.32 -12.31
N VAL A 231 -3.72 -8.05 -12.18
CA VAL A 231 -2.96 -7.33 -13.23
C VAL A 231 -1.57 -7.93 -13.43
N ALA A 232 -0.85 -8.26 -12.35
CA ALA A 232 0.51 -8.78 -12.35
C ALA A 232 0.60 -10.17 -11.67
N PRO A 233 0.07 -11.25 -12.28
CA PRO A 233 -0.16 -12.53 -11.61
C PRO A 233 1.11 -13.30 -11.21
N GLU A 234 2.29 -12.90 -11.67
CA GLU A 234 3.57 -13.48 -11.24
C GLU A 234 4.42 -12.52 -10.40
N ALA A 235 3.89 -11.33 -10.09
CA ALA A 235 4.51 -10.47 -9.10
C ALA A 235 4.38 -11.08 -7.70
N LYS A 236 5.36 -10.80 -6.83
CA LYS A 236 5.26 -11.04 -5.40
C LYS A 236 4.43 -9.94 -4.73
N ILE A 237 3.91 -10.23 -3.57
CA ILE A 237 3.08 -9.32 -2.77
C ILE A 237 3.76 -9.12 -1.43
N MET A 238 3.93 -7.88 -1.00
CA MET A 238 4.43 -7.55 0.34
C MET A 238 3.30 -6.90 1.14
N PRO A 239 2.57 -7.67 1.95
CA PRO A 239 1.48 -7.14 2.74
C PRO A 239 2.00 -6.39 3.95
N ILE A 240 1.49 -5.18 4.17
CA ILE A 240 1.81 -4.37 5.35
C ILE A 240 0.48 -3.84 5.93
N GLN A 241 0.11 -4.35 7.09
CA GLN A 241 -1.07 -3.89 7.83
C GLN A 241 -0.78 -2.53 8.46
N VAL A 242 -1.65 -1.51 8.19
CA VAL A 242 -1.49 -0.13 8.70
C VAL A 242 -2.77 0.44 9.32
N PHE A 243 -3.80 -0.36 9.49
CA PHE A 243 -5.08 0.06 10.08
C PHE A 243 -5.17 -0.31 11.55
N SER A 244 -5.95 0.43 12.30
CA SER A 244 -6.29 0.15 13.69
C SER A 244 -7.81 0.10 13.85
N ARG A 245 -8.29 -0.72 14.80
CA ARG A 245 -9.70 -0.83 15.14
C ARG A 245 -10.07 0.31 16.09
N ILE A 246 -10.90 1.23 15.63
CA ILE A 246 -11.43 2.33 16.44
C ILE A 246 -12.75 1.88 17.06
N VAL A 247 -12.84 1.94 18.38
CA VAL A 247 -14.04 1.48 19.11
C VAL A 247 -14.95 2.63 19.57
N THR A 248 -14.49 3.87 19.42
CA THR A 248 -15.23 5.08 19.82
C THR A 248 -16.18 5.50 18.70
N ALA A 249 -17.48 5.50 18.98
CA ALA A 249 -18.53 5.76 17.98
C ALA A 249 -18.40 7.15 17.34
N SER A 250 -18.17 8.21 18.11
CA SER A 250 -18.07 9.58 17.58
C SER A 250 -16.96 9.77 16.54
N VAL A 251 -15.84 9.03 16.67
CA VAL A 251 -14.77 9.06 15.68
C VAL A 251 -15.20 8.39 14.37
N CYS A 252 -15.83 7.22 14.48
CA CYS A 252 -16.32 6.47 13.32
C CYS A 252 -17.43 7.23 12.58
N GLU A 253 -18.35 7.86 13.30
CA GLU A 253 -19.42 8.71 12.76
C GLU A 253 -18.87 9.89 11.96
N GLY A 254 -17.73 10.48 12.40
CA GLY A 254 -17.03 11.52 11.64
C GLY A 254 -16.57 11.09 10.24
N PHE A 255 -16.46 9.79 9.99
CA PHE A 255 -16.18 9.19 8.69
C PHE A 255 -17.43 8.58 8.03
N GLY A 256 -18.61 8.72 8.63
CA GLY A 256 -19.86 8.12 8.14
C GLY A 256 -19.91 6.59 8.26
N ILE A 257 -19.16 6.00 9.20
CA ILE A 257 -19.02 4.55 9.36
C ILE A 257 -19.46 4.15 10.79
N PRO A 258 -20.23 3.04 10.96
CA PRO A 258 -20.58 2.57 12.29
C PRO A 258 -19.36 2.05 13.08
N ALA A 259 -19.42 2.19 14.40
CA ALA A 259 -18.38 1.62 15.28
C ALA A 259 -18.61 0.10 15.50
N PRO A 260 -17.53 -0.70 15.64
CA PRO A 260 -16.15 -0.29 15.47
C PRO A 260 -15.79 -0.08 14.01
N CYS A 261 -15.00 0.96 13.70
CA CYS A 261 -14.49 1.20 12.36
C CYS A 261 -12.97 0.97 12.29
N TYR A 262 -12.45 0.93 11.07
CA TYR A 262 -11.06 0.59 10.81
C TYR A 262 -10.40 1.75 10.06
N LEU A 263 -9.50 2.45 10.74
CA LEU A 263 -8.85 3.67 10.25
C LEU A 263 -7.33 3.56 10.40
N SER A 264 -6.59 4.31 9.60
CA SER A 264 -5.13 4.30 9.60
C SER A 264 -4.58 5.62 10.10
N PHE A 265 -3.67 5.59 11.08
CA PHE A 265 -2.94 6.77 11.52
C PHE A 265 -1.82 7.11 10.54
N ASN A 266 -1.57 8.41 10.33
CA ASN A 266 -0.40 8.86 9.55
C ASN A 266 0.93 8.35 10.13
N SER A 267 1.02 8.16 11.45
CA SER A 267 2.19 7.57 12.11
C SER A 267 2.41 6.11 11.72
N ASP A 268 1.35 5.30 11.64
CA ASP A 268 1.42 3.91 11.23
C ASP A 268 1.80 3.80 9.75
N GLN A 269 1.21 4.63 8.88
CA GLN A 269 1.60 4.74 7.47
C GLN A 269 3.08 5.14 7.33
N LYS A 270 3.53 6.12 8.11
CA LYS A 270 4.91 6.58 8.10
C LYS A 270 5.89 5.47 8.49
N LEU A 271 5.61 4.73 9.56
CA LEU A 271 6.42 3.60 10.01
C LEU A 271 6.46 2.49 8.95
N ALA A 272 5.32 2.20 8.33
CA ALA A 272 5.21 1.22 7.26
C ALA A 272 6.06 1.61 6.03
N LEU A 273 6.01 2.88 5.60
CA LEU A 273 6.81 3.38 4.48
C LEU A 273 8.32 3.44 4.83
N GLU A 274 8.68 3.75 6.09
CA GLU A 274 10.07 3.67 6.58
C GLU A 274 10.57 2.20 6.54
N TYR A 275 9.76 1.26 7.01
CA TYR A 275 10.08 -0.17 6.91
C TYR A 275 10.25 -0.58 5.44
N LEU A 276 9.27 -0.24 4.59
CA LEU A 276 9.32 -0.58 3.16
C LEU A 276 10.60 -0.07 2.51
N ALA A 277 11.04 1.16 2.80
CA ALA A 277 12.27 1.71 2.26
C ALA A 277 13.52 0.89 2.65
N THR A 278 13.50 0.20 3.80
CA THR A 278 14.62 -0.66 4.22
C THR A 278 14.69 -2.00 3.49
N VAL A 279 13.53 -2.51 3.02
CA VAL A 279 13.44 -3.85 2.42
C VAL A 279 13.14 -3.83 0.92
N ALA A 280 12.81 -2.67 0.36
CA ALA A 280 12.32 -2.53 -1.01
C ALA A 280 13.31 -3.06 -2.06
N THR A 281 14.57 -2.67 -1.98
CA THR A 281 15.60 -3.10 -2.94
C THR A 281 15.85 -4.61 -2.89
N ALA A 282 15.95 -5.19 -1.69
CA ALA A 282 16.20 -6.62 -1.51
C ALA A 282 15.04 -7.49 -2.02
N ASN A 283 13.82 -6.95 -2.01
CA ASN A 283 12.62 -7.64 -2.46
C ASN A 283 12.15 -7.20 -3.87
N ASN A 284 12.92 -6.39 -4.59
CA ASN A 284 12.55 -5.85 -5.91
C ASN A 284 11.16 -5.19 -5.90
N VAL A 285 10.83 -4.41 -4.86
CA VAL A 285 9.58 -3.67 -4.79
C VAL A 285 9.61 -2.53 -5.81
N VAL A 286 8.57 -2.43 -6.64
CA VAL A 286 8.47 -1.43 -7.72
C VAL A 286 7.31 -0.47 -7.53
N ALA A 287 6.32 -0.89 -6.76
CA ALA A 287 5.19 -0.05 -6.38
C ALA A 287 4.69 -0.41 -4.99
N VAL A 288 4.14 0.57 -4.29
CA VAL A 288 3.32 0.38 -3.10
C VAL A 288 1.92 0.90 -3.36
N ASN A 289 0.92 0.07 -3.10
CA ASN A 289 -0.49 0.43 -3.16
C ASN A 289 -0.96 0.94 -1.80
N MET A 290 -1.55 2.12 -1.77
CA MET A 290 -2.20 2.72 -0.60
C MET A 290 -3.65 3.04 -0.96
N SER A 291 -4.54 2.06 -0.79
CA SER A 291 -5.97 2.21 -1.02
C SER A 291 -6.66 2.83 0.21
N LEU A 292 -6.21 4.00 0.61
CA LEU A 292 -6.64 4.74 1.80
C LEU A 292 -6.60 6.25 1.57
N GLY A 293 -7.30 7.02 2.39
CA GLY A 293 -7.28 8.48 2.33
C GLY A 293 -8.30 9.11 3.29
N GLY A 294 -8.19 10.43 3.42
CA GLY A 294 -9.11 11.25 4.22
C GLY A 294 -10.28 11.81 3.39
N ASN A 295 -11.10 12.65 4.03
CA ASN A 295 -12.31 13.25 3.43
C ASN A 295 -12.14 14.73 3.06
N VAL A 296 -10.94 15.29 3.18
CA VAL A 296 -10.67 16.70 2.86
C VAL A 296 -10.28 16.84 1.39
N LYS A 297 -10.89 17.80 0.69
CA LYS A 297 -10.61 18.12 -0.71
C LYS A 297 -9.36 19.00 -0.85
N PHE A 298 -8.46 18.61 -1.76
CA PHE A 298 -7.30 19.38 -2.19
C PHE A 298 -7.37 19.63 -3.71
N THR A 299 -7.29 20.89 -4.11
CA THR A 299 -7.27 21.34 -5.52
C THR A 299 -5.87 21.71 -6.01
N ALA A 300 -4.89 21.72 -5.09
CA ALA A 300 -3.46 21.92 -5.33
C ALA A 300 -2.65 20.88 -4.55
N PRO A 301 -1.38 20.63 -4.92
CA PRO A 301 -0.53 19.69 -4.18
C PRO A 301 -0.48 20.01 -2.68
N CYS A 302 -0.60 19.00 -1.84
CA CYS A 302 -0.58 19.11 -0.38
C CYS A 302 0.81 18.75 0.20
N ASP A 303 1.84 19.40 -0.30
CA ASP A 303 3.24 19.10 0.01
C ASP A 303 3.73 19.71 1.34
N THR A 304 2.86 20.38 2.07
CA THR A 304 3.14 21.03 3.37
C THR A 304 2.02 20.78 4.36
N GLY A 305 2.28 21.00 5.65
CA GLY A 305 1.32 20.81 6.73
C GLY A 305 1.02 19.35 7.03
N ASP A 306 -0.06 19.09 7.76
CA ASP A 306 -0.41 17.75 8.26
C ASP A 306 -0.73 16.77 7.13
N ALA A 307 -1.27 17.24 6.01
CA ALA A 307 -1.56 16.44 4.84
C ALA A 307 -0.30 15.86 4.16
N ALA A 308 0.87 16.50 4.39
CA ALA A 308 2.16 16.08 3.87
C ALA A 308 2.97 15.20 4.85
N ALA A 309 2.38 14.71 5.91
CA ALA A 309 3.09 13.99 6.98
C ALA A 309 3.95 12.82 6.48
N ILE A 310 3.53 12.15 5.41
CA ILE A 310 4.24 11.00 4.81
C ILE A 310 4.99 11.36 3.51
N LYS A 311 4.96 12.61 3.05
CA LYS A 311 5.65 13.02 1.81
C LYS A 311 7.15 12.67 1.80
N PRO A 312 7.94 12.93 2.87
CA PRO A 312 9.36 12.56 2.87
C PRO A 312 9.60 11.05 2.67
N ASN A 313 8.65 10.22 3.09
CA ASN A 313 8.73 8.76 2.94
C ASN A 313 8.40 8.35 1.50
N ILE A 314 7.41 9.00 0.87
CA ILE A 314 7.08 8.80 -0.54
C ILE A 314 8.27 9.21 -1.42
N ASP A 315 8.88 10.37 -1.16
CA ASP A 315 10.05 10.86 -1.88
C ASP A 315 11.25 9.89 -1.74
N ALA A 316 11.47 9.36 -0.53
CA ALA A 316 12.52 8.37 -0.30
C ALA A 316 12.28 7.06 -1.08
N LEU A 317 11.04 6.58 -1.16
CA LEU A 317 10.67 5.41 -1.95
C LEU A 317 10.85 5.67 -3.46
N ALA A 318 10.44 6.84 -3.94
CA ALA A 318 10.65 7.24 -5.34
C ALA A 318 12.16 7.24 -5.72
N ALA A 319 13.03 7.72 -4.81
CA ALA A 319 14.48 7.67 -4.99
C ALA A 319 15.04 6.24 -5.03
N LEU A 320 14.37 5.26 -4.42
CA LEU A 320 14.69 3.83 -4.49
C LEU A 320 14.07 3.14 -5.72
N GLY A 321 13.35 3.86 -6.57
CA GLY A 321 12.69 3.31 -7.75
C GLY A 321 11.32 2.69 -7.46
N VAL A 322 10.69 3.02 -6.35
CA VAL A 322 9.36 2.53 -5.94
C VAL A 322 8.31 3.64 -6.14
N ALA A 323 7.26 3.38 -6.90
CA ALA A 323 6.12 4.28 -7.03
C ALA A 323 5.16 4.13 -5.85
N THR A 324 4.64 5.23 -5.31
CA THR A 324 3.56 5.20 -4.31
C THR A 324 2.24 5.50 -5.01
N VAL A 325 1.41 4.48 -5.18
CA VAL A 325 0.12 4.54 -5.90
C VAL A 325 -1.01 4.66 -4.89
N ILE A 326 -1.79 5.73 -4.98
CA ILE A 326 -2.76 6.12 -3.94
C ILE A 326 -4.14 6.36 -4.54
N ALA A 327 -5.16 5.83 -3.88
CA ALA A 327 -6.56 6.07 -4.22
C ALA A 327 -6.92 7.56 -4.05
N SER A 328 -7.57 8.17 -5.03
CA SER A 328 -7.89 9.62 -5.03
C SER A 328 -8.94 10.02 -4.00
N GLY A 329 -9.70 9.04 -3.47
CA GLY A 329 -10.80 9.23 -2.51
C GLY A 329 -12.18 9.06 -3.15
N ASN A 330 -13.19 8.87 -2.29
CA ASN A 330 -14.54 8.45 -2.69
C ASN A 330 -15.64 9.48 -2.34
N SER A 331 -15.26 10.75 -2.21
CA SER A 331 -16.20 11.84 -1.84
C SER A 331 -16.88 12.51 -3.05
N GLY A 332 -16.63 12.05 -4.28
CA GLY A 332 -17.19 12.59 -5.51
C GLY A 332 -16.69 14.00 -5.85
N PHE A 333 -15.53 14.43 -5.34
CA PHE A 333 -14.96 15.73 -5.68
C PHE A 333 -14.62 15.79 -7.17
N GLN A 334 -15.15 16.80 -7.86
CA GLN A 334 -14.99 16.92 -9.32
C GLN A 334 -13.76 17.73 -9.74
N ASP A 335 -13.13 18.44 -8.80
CA ASP A 335 -12.03 19.39 -9.02
C ASP A 335 -10.84 19.18 -8.07
N GLY A 336 -10.79 18.06 -7.34
CA GLY A 336 -9.74 17.80 -6.37
C GLY A 336 -9.67 16.34 -5.94
N VAL A 337 -8.64 15.99 -5.18
CA VAL A 337 -8.39 14.66 -4.60
C VAL A 337 -8.21 14.78 -3.08
N SER A 338 -8.22 13.66 -2.38
CA SER A 338 -7.99 13.63 -0.92
C SER A 338 -6.50 13.40 -0.58
N SER A 339 -6.08 13.74 0.65
CA SER A 339 -4.78 13.31 1.17
C SER A 339 -4.82 11.79 1.47
N PRO A 340 -3.71 11.05 1.21
CA PRO A 340 -2.39 11.51 0.74
C PRO A 340 -2.23 11.54 -0.79
N ALA A 341 -3.26 11.27 -1.60
CA ALA A 341 -3.19 11.29 -3.07
C ALA A 341 -2.88 12.68 -3.66
N CYS A 342 -3.06 13.75 -2.89
CA CYS A 342 -2.69 15.12 -3.28
C CYS A 342 -1.19 15.42 -3.18
N ILE A 343 -0.37 14.52 -2.62
CA ILE A 343 1.09 14.70 -2.53
C ILE A 343 1.69 14.59 -3.94
N SER A 344 2.48 15.58 -4.35
CA SER A 344 2.97 15.72 -5.73
C SER A 344 3.87 14.58 -6.22
N SER A 345 4.49 13.83 -5.33
CA SER A 345 5.34 12.66 -5.64
C SER A 345 4.59 11.33 -5.60
N ALA A 346 3.31 11.33 -5.26
CA ALA A 346 2.44 10.16 -5.35
C ALA A 346 1.85 10.00 -6.76
N VAL A 347 1.34 8.82 -7.06
CA VAL A 347 0.53 8.52 -8.26
C VAL A 347 -0.92 8.41 -7.83
N SER A 348 -1.71 9.43 -8.12
CA SER A 348 -3.12 9.52 -7.76
C SER A 348 -4.02 8.78 -8.75
N VAL A 349 -4.94 7.93 -8.26
CA VAL A 349 -5.76 7.05 -9.11
C VAL A 349 -7.24 7.21 -8.81
N GLY A 350 -8.02 7.58 -9.83
CA GLY A 350 -9.47 7.63 -9.82
C GLY A 350 -10.11 6.36 -10.38
N ALA A 351 -11.42 6.23 -10.18
CA ALA A 351 -12.20 5.05 -10.58
C ALA A 351 -13.10 5.33 -11.78
N THR A 352 -13.13 4.37 -12.72
CA THR A 352 -14.15 4.24 -13.77
C THR A 352 -14.94 2.96 -13.59
N ASP A 353 -16.09 2.89 -14.23
CA ASP A 353 -16.80 1.65 -14.49
C ASP A 353 -16.25 0.90 -15.73
N ASP A 354 -16.85 -0.22 -16.10
CA ASP A 354 -16.47 -1.03 -17.25
C ASP A 354 -16.82 -0.38 -18.61
N GLY A 355 -17.67 0.66 -18.61
CA GLY A 355 -17.98 1.49 -19.78
C GLY A 355 -17.02 2.67 -19.96
N ASP A 356 -15.99 2.81 -19.11
CA ASP A 356 -15.10 3.98 -19.03
C ASP A 356 -15.79 5.28 -18.55
N ALA A 357 -16.98 5.20 -17.96
CA ALA A 357 -17.57 6.36 -17.29
C ALA A 357 -16.90 6.56 -15.92
N VAL A 358 -16.64 7.82 -15.58
CA VAL A 358 -16.05 8.16 -14.26
C VAL A 358 -17.06 7.83 -13.18
N ALA A 359 -16.68 7.00 -12.21
CA ALA A 359 -17.55 6.62 -11.11
C ALA A 359 -18.02 7.86 -10.32
N PRO A 360 -19.31 7.98 -9.97
CA PRO A 360 -19.86 9.16 -9.30
C PRO A 360 -19.12 9.51 -8.00
N PHE A 361 -18.70 8.51 -7.24
CA PHE A 361 -17.95 8.68 -5.99
C PHE A 361 -16.48 9.07 -6.21
N SER A 362 -15.92 8.85 -7.42
CA SER A 362 -14.49 9.08 -7.65
C SER A 362 -14.12 10.55 -7.54
N ASN A 363 -13.19 10.86 -6.63
CA ASN A 363 -12.51 12.14 -6.64
C ASN A 363 -11.69 12.28 -7.92
N ARG A 364 -11.69 13.47 -8.54
CA ARG A 364 -11.03 13.75 -9.81
C ARG A 364 -10.66 15.24 -9.94
N GLY A 365 -9.92 15.61 -10.94
CA GLY A 365 -9.48 16.99 -11.18
C GLY A 365 -8.05 17.05 -11.70
N ALA A 366 -7.45 18.23 -11.68
CA ALA A 366 -6.11 18.47 -12.24
C ALA A 366 -4.98 17.70 -11.55
N LEU A 367 -5.18 17.26 -10.31
CA LEU A 367 -4.21 16.46 -9.54
C LEU A 367 -4.29 14.96 -9.82
N LEU A 368 -5.27 14.51 -10.61
CA LEU A 368 -5.44 13.10 -10.88
C LEU A 368 -4.50 12.64 -12.01
N ASP A 369 -3.67 11.65 -11.75
CA ASP A 369 -2.71 11.11 -12.73
C ASP A 369 -3.35 10.13 -13.70
N LEU A 370 -4.13 9.18 -13.19
CA LEU A 370 -4.66 8.05 -13.94
C LEU A 370 -6.05 7.66 -13.47
N PHE A 371 -6.82 7.06 -14.35
CA PHE A 371 -7.98 6.24 -14.01
C PHE A 371 -7.67 4.75 -14.17
N ALA A 372 -8.41 3.94 -13.43
CA ALA A 372 -8.54 2.50 -13.63
C ALA A 372 -9.94 2.03 -13.19
N PRO A 373 -10.38 0.81 -13.56
CA PRO A 373 -11.66 0.28 -13.11
C PRO A 373 -11.75 0.20 -11.59
N GLY A 374 -12.86 0.69 -11.04
CA GLY A 374 -13.10 0.73 -9.60
C GLY A 374 -14.54 0.48 -9.20
N VAL A 375 -15.41 0.10 -10.15
CA VAL A 375 -16.81 -0.23 -9.90
C VAL A 375 -17.01 -1.73 -10.07
N GLY A 376 -17.61 -2.36 -9.07
CA GLY A 376 -17.99 -3.76 -9.13
C GLY A 376 -16.85 -4.75 -9.26
N ILE A 377 -15.70 -4.49 -8.70
CA ILE A 377 -14.52 -5.35 -8.85
C ILE A 377 -14.59 -6.56 -7.94
N ASN A 378 -14.58 -7.77 -8.53
CA ASN A 378 -14.58 -9.03 -7.79
C ASN A 378 -13.14 -9.53 -7.56
N SER A 379 -12.74 -9.69 -6.30
CA SER A 379 -11.39 -10.15 -5.95
C SER A 379 -11.40 -10.94 -4.65
N SER A 380 -10.22 -11.44 -4.23
CA SER A 380 -10.05 -12.22 -3.00
C SER A 380 -10.49 -11.48 -1.74
N VAL A 381 -11.17 -12.18 -0.86
CA VAL A 381 -11.50 -11.73 0.50
C VAL A 381 -11.25 -12.87 1.49
N PRO A 382 -11.07 -12.62 2.79
CA PRO A 382 -10.80 -13.66 3.79
C PRO A 382 -11.76 -14.86 3.73
N ASN A 383 -11.29 -15.99 4.24
CA ASN A 383 -11.90 -17.32 4.17
C ASN A 383 -11.89 -17.94 2.76
N ASN A 384 -10.87 -17.67 1.97
CA ASN A 384 -10.66 -18.28 0.65
C ASN A 384 -11.82 -18.05 -0.35
N VAL A 385 -12.57 -16.96 -0.22
CA VAL A 385 -13.69 -16.63 -1.10
C VAL A 385 -13.41 -15.34 -1.90
N TYR A 386 -14.31 -15.02 -2.83
CA TYR A 386 -14.26 -13.82 -3.65
C TYR A 386 -15.45 -12.92 -3.34
N GLY A 387 -15.25 -11.61 -3.45
CA GLY A 387 -16.30 -10.63 -3.18
C GLY A 387 -16.16 -9.38 -4.04
N ASN A 388 -17.27 -8.68 -4.26
CA ASN A 388 -17.33 -7.44 -5.03
C ASN A 388 -17.11 -6.24 -4.11
N LYS A 389 -16.34 -5.26 -4.59
CA LYS A 389 -16.20 -3.95 -3.94
C LYS A 389 -16.16 -2.82 -4.97
N ASN A 390 -16.55 -1.62 -4.50
CA ASN A 390 -16.49 -0.37 -5.25
C ASN A 390 -15.52 0.60 -4.55
N GLY A 391 -14.85 1.46 -5.31
CA GLY A 391 -14.01 2.51 -4.76
C GLY A 391 -12.80 2.81 -5.63
N THR A 392 -12.23 3.99 -5.45
CA THR A 392 -10.88 4.31 -5.94
C THR A 392 -9.82 3.40 -5.32
N SER A 393 -10.14 2.79 -4.16
CA SER A 393 -9.39 1.70 -3.54
C SER A 393 -9.23 0.47 -4.44
N MET A 394 -10.17 0.20 -5.35
CA MET A 394 -10.11 -0.90 -6.32
C MET A 394 -9.38 -0.47 -7.59
N ALA A 395 -9.40 0.82 -7.92
CA ALA A 395 -8.67 1.37 -9.07
C ALA A 395 -7.16 1.44 -8.83
N ALA A 396 -6.72 1.90 -7.67
CA ALA A 396 -5.30 2.03 -7.32
C ALA A 396 -4.49 0.73 -7.50
N PRO A 397 -4.93 -0.45 -7.03
CA PRO A 397 -4.17 -1.69 -7.21
C PRO A 397 -4.04 -2.14 -8.68
N HIS A 398 -4.98 -1.77 -9.57
CA HIS A 398 -4.79 -1.98 -11.01
C HIS A 398 -3.55 -1.23 -11.51
N VAL A 399 -3.36 0.00 -11.07
CA VAL A 399 -2.18 0.82 -11.43
C VAL A 399 -0.92 0.29 -10.75
N ALA A 400 -0.98 -0.10 -9.48
CA ALA A 400 0.18 -0.67 -8.79
C ALA A 400 0.67 -1.96 -9.46
N GLY A 401 -0.25 -2.85 -9.87
CA GLY A 401 0.07 -4.03 -10.69
C GLY A 401 0.63 -3.66 -12.06
N ALA A 402 0.10 -2.59 -12.69
CA ALA A 402 0.58 -2.10 -13.97
C ALA A 402 2.04 -1.62 -13.90
N PHE A 403 2.46 -1.02 -12.78
CA PHE A 403 3.87 -0.67 -12.56
C PHE A 403 4.78 -1.91 -12.61
N ALA A 404 4.37 -3.02 -11.99
CA ALA A 404 5.15 -4.26 -12.02
C ALA A 404 5.23 -4.87 -13.44
N VAL A 405 4.13 -4.84 -14.19
CA VAL A 405 4.07 -5.32 -15.58
C VAL A 405 4.96 -4.47 -16.50
N VAL A 406 4.85 -3.15 -16.42
CA VAL A 406 5.65 -2.22 -17.24
C VAL A 406 7.12 -2.26 -16.85
N LYS A 407 7.44 -2.40 -15.55
CA LYS A 407 8.83 -2.54 -15.07
C LYS A 407 9.49 -3.80 -15.60
N GLN A 408 8.75 -4.92 -15.67
CA GLN A 408 9.25 -6.15 -16.32
C GLN A 408 9.53 -5.92 -17.82
N ALA A 409 8.64 -5.20 -18.52
CA ALA A 409 8.80 -4.92 -19.94
C ALA A 409 9.94 -3.91 -20.24
N TYR A 410 10.16 -2.97 -19.32
CA TYR A 410 11.16 -1.90 -19.43
C TYR A 410 11.99 -1.80 -18.14
N PRO A 411 12.96 -2.71 -17.89
CA PRO A 411 13.67 -2.78 -16.61
C PRO A 411 14.44 -1.50 -16.21
N ALA A 412 14.84 -0.69 -17.20
CA ALA A 412 15.57 0.55 -16.97
C ALA A 412 14.67 1.75 -16.56
N TYR A 413 13.33 1.63 -16.71
CA TYR A 413 12.44 2.77 -16.44
C TYR A 413 12.37 3.09 -14.95
N SER A 414 12.49 4.37 -14.63
CA SER A 414 12.17 4.94 -13.33
C SER A 414 10.65 4.98 -13.11
N PRO A 415 10.16 5.17 -11.86
CA PRO A 415 8.73 5.34 -11.59
C PRO A 415 8.08 6.44 -12.43
N ALA A 416 8.75 7.58 -12.60
CA ALA A 416 8.26 8.68 -13.42
C ALA A 416 8.15 8.30 -14.92
N GLN A 417 9.07 7.52 -15.44
CA GLN A 417 9.01 7.03 -16.82
C GLN A 417 7.90 6.00 -17.03
N ILE A 418 7.65 5.14 -16.03
CA ILE A 418 6.52 4.20 -16.06
C ILE A 418 5.20 4.97 -16.03
N LEU A 419 5.05 5.95 -15.12
CA LEU A 419 3.87 6.81 -15.06
C LEU A 419 3.64 7.53 -16.39
N ALA A 420 4.68 8.14 -16.95
CA ALA A 420 4.60 8.81 -18.27
C ALA A 420 4.16 7.84 -19.37
N LYS A 421 4.67 6.60 -19.37
CA LYS A 421 4.27 5.55 -20.32
C LYS A 421 2.79 5.20 -20.16
N LEU A 422 2.31 4.95 -18.93
CA LEU A 422 0.91 4.65 -18.64
C LEU A 422 -0.01 5.80 -19.05
N ARG A 423 0.40 7.06 -18.80
CA ARG A 423 -0.36 8.25 -19.20
C ARG A 423 -0.46 8.41 -20.72
N THR A 424 0.65 8.23 -21.43
CA THR A 424 0.70 8.45 -22.90
C THR A 424 0.06 7.34 -23.72
N THR A 425 -0.02 6.12 -23.19
CA THR A 425 -0.66 4.98 -23.88
C THR A 425 -2.08 4.72 -23.42
N GLY A 426 -2.50 5.32 -22.31
CA GLY A 426 -3.84 5.16 -21.74
C GLY A 426 -4.95 5.70 -22.65
N LYS A 427 -6.18 5.22 -22.41
CA LYS A 427 -7.38 5.74 -23.07
C LYS A 427 -7.76 7.10 -22.42
N PRO A 428 -7.82 8.20 -23.19
CA PRO A 428 -8.23 9.50 -22.63
C PRO A 428 -9.68 9.46 -22.17
N ILE A 429 -9.92 9.90 -20.93
CA ILE A 429 -11.25 10.12 -20.35
C ILE A 429 -11.40 11.62 -20.08
N THR A 430 -12.37 12.23 -20.77
CA THR A 430 -12.63 13.66 -20.62
C THR A 430 -13.89 13.87 -19.79
N TYR A 431 -13.81 14.75 -18.80
CA TYR A 431 -14.91 15.10 -17.90
C TYR A 431 -14.85 16.60 -17.56
N SER A 432 -15.99 17.16 -17.15
CA SER A 432 -16.05 18.54 -16.68
C SER A 432 -15.79 18.59 -15.19
N ALA A 433 -14.90 19.46 -14.75
CA ALA A 433 -14.84 19.87 -13.35
C ALA A 433 -16.09 20.70 -13.02
N GLU A 434 -16.54 20.68 -11.76
CA GLU A 434 -17.72 21.44 -11.32
C GLU A 434 -17.50 22.95 -11.58
N GLY A 435 -18.26 23.52 -12.56
CA GLY A 435 -18.13 24.92 -12.96
C GLY A 435 -16.81 25.30 -13.62
N GLY A 436 -15.94 24.33 -13.96
CA GLY A 436 -14.60 24.53 -14.50
C GLY A 436 -14.40 24.02 -15.92
N PRO A 437 -13.15 24.13 -16.44
CA PRO A 437 -12.80 23.63 -17.75
C PRO A 437 -12.88 22.10 -17.81
N GLN A 438 -12.96 21.58 -19.03
CA GLN A 438 -12.80 20.15 -19.25
C GLN A 438 -11.38 19.68 -18.85
N VAL A 439 -11.33 18.56 -18.15
CA VAL A 439 -10.09 17.88 -17.77
C VAL A 439 -10.04 16.52 -18.47
N THR A 440 -8.88 16.14 -18.95
CA THR A 440 -8.65 14.82 -19.55
C THR A 440 -7.61 14.09 -18.74
N THR A 441 -8.00 12.94 -18.18
CA THR A 441 -7.11 12.03 -17.46
C THR A 441 -7.18 10.66 -18.11
N PRO A 442 -6.05 9.99 -18.42
CA PRO A 442 -6.08 8.70 -19.10
C PRO A 442 -6.42 7.55 -18.14
N ARG A 443 -7.25 6.59 -18.59
CA ARG A 443 -7.38 5.26 -18.00
C ARG A 443 -6.27 4.39 -18.56
N ILE A 444 -5.58 3.62 -17.70
CA ILE A 444 -4.45 2.76 -18.09
C ILE A 444 -4.83 1.74 -19.19
N ASP A 445 -3.90 1.49 -20.11
CA ASP A 445 -4.04 0.49 -21.20
C ASP A 445 -2.71 -0.28 -21.34
N LEU A 446 -2.63 -1.46 -20.74
CA LEU A 446 -1.41 -2.26 -20.70
C LEU A 446 -1.10 -2.95 -22.03
N ALA A 447 -2.11 -3.22 -22.85
CA ALA A 447 -1.88 -3.75 -24.18
C ALA A 447 -1.09 -2.77 -25.07
N LYS A 448 -1.25 -1.44 -24.82
CA LYS A 448 -0.47 -0.40 -25.50
C LYS A 448 0.79 0.00 -24.72
N ALA A 449 0.79 -0.16 -23.41
CA ALA A 449 1.93 0.22 -22.57
C ALA A 449 3.09 -0.78 -22.66
N THR A 450 2.84 -2.03 -23.03
CA THR A 450 3.86 -3.08 -23.14
C THR A 450 4.17 -3.42 -24.60
N PRO A 451 5.39 -3.89 -24.91
CA PRO A 451 5.72 -4.34 -26.27
C PRO A 451 4.98 -5.64 -26.58
N PRO A 452 4.72 -5.92 -27.88
CA PRO A 452 4.16 -7.19 -28.30
C PRO A 452 5.08 -8.35 -27.89
N LYS A 453 4.51 -9.56 -27.82
CA LYS A 453 5.30 -10.77 -27.54
C LYS A 453 6.49 -10.84 -28.48
N PRO A 454 7.73 -11.05 -27.98
CA PRO A 454 8.89 -11.25 -28.83
C PRO A 454 8.60 -12.39 -29.80
N THR A 455 8.56 -12.11 -31.09
CA THR A 455 8.54 -13.14 -32.09
C THR A 455 9.84 -13.91 -31.93
N GLN A 456 9.78 -15.18 -31.57
CA GLN A 456 10.98 -16.01 -31.58
C GLN A 456 11.51 -15.96 -33.01
N SER A 457 12.68 -15.38 -33.17
CA SER A 457 13.42 -15.54 -34.42
C SER A 457 13.55 -17.05 -34.65
N PRO A 458 13.22 -17.58 -35.84
CA PRO A 458 13.36 -19.00 -36.06
C PRO A 458 14.78 -19.39 -35.66
N THR A 459 14.88 -20.33 -34.73
CA THR A 459 16.16 -20.93 -34.35
C THR A 459 16.85 -21.31 -35.66
N PRO A 460 18.08 -20.81 -35.91
CA PRO A 460 18.77 -21.22 -37.14
C PRO A 460 18.81 -22.75 -37.16
N THR A 461 18.23 -23.33 -38.19
CA THR A 461 18.30 -24.78 -38.45
C THR A 461 19.76 -25.15 -38.38
N PRO A 462 20.18 -26.10 -37.54
CA PRO A 462 21.58 -26.47 -37.48
C PRO A 462 22.02 -26.92 -38.89
N THR A 463 22.96 -26.18 -39.46
CA THR A 463 23.63 -26.60 -40.69
C THR A 463 24.24 -27.97 -40.43
N PRO A 464 23.99 -28.99 -41.26
CA PRO A 464 24.54 -30.31 -41.02
C PRO A 464 26.06 -30.21 -40.98
N THR A 465 26.63 -30.39 -39.77
CA THR A 465 28.07 -30.50 -39.57
C THR A 465 28.51 -31.80 -40.22
N VAL A 466 29.29 -31.74 -41.32
CA VAL A 466 29.97 -32.89 -41.88
C VAL A 466 30.86 -33.50 -40.82
N THR A 467 30.50 -34.69 -40.38
CA THR A 467 31.27 -35.49 -39.44
C THR A 467 32.61 -35.83 -40.05
N PRO A 468 33.77 -35.46 -39.51
CA PRO A 468 35.05 -35.93 -40.01
C PRO A 468 35.16 -37.43 -39.69
N THR A 469 35.44 -38.21 -40.68
CA THR A 469 35.72 -39.64 -40.62
C THR A 469 36.97 -39.85 -39.74
N VAL A 470 36.82 -40.37 -38.53
CA VAL A 470 37.95 -40.70 -37.63
C VAL A 470 38.57 -42.03 -38.06
N THR A 471 39.82 -41.96 -38.40
CA THR A 471 40.72 -43.15 -38.55
C THR A 471 40.96 -43.75 -37.17
N PRO A 472 40.85 -45.08 -36.97
CA PRO A 472 41.05 -45.69 -35.63
C PRO A 472 42.51 -45.62 -35.22
N THR A 473 42.79 -45.00 -34.09
CA THR A 473 44.09 -45.05 -33.38
C THR A 473 44.09 -46.24 -32.43
N PRO A 474 45.19 -47.02 -32.31
CA PRO A 474 45.23 -48.21 -31.49
C PRO A 474 45.16 -47.92 -30.00
N THR A 475 44.38 -48.72 -29.28
CA THR A 475 44.12 -48.71 -27.86
C THR A 475 45.38 -48.97 -27.04
N PRO A 476 45.79 -48.13 -26.08
CA PRO A 476 46.79 -48.51 -25.08
C PRO A 476 46.12 -49.30 -23.95
N THR A 477 46.77 -50.40 -23.62
CA THR A 477 46.44 -51.34 -22.54
C THR A 477 46.44 -50.63 -21.16
N ALA A 478 45.35 -50.73 -20.41
CA ALA A 478 45.21 -50.16 -19.08
C ALA A 478 46.13 -50.83 -18.06
N THR A 479 47.02 -50.04 -17.48
CA THR A 479 47.79 -50.43 -16.27
C THR A 479 46.94 -50.05 -15.04
N VAL A 480 46.51 -51.02 -14.26
CA VAL A 480 45.80 -50.82 -12.99
C VAL A 480 46.75 -50.30 -11.93
N THR A 481 46.55 -49.09 -11.48
CA THR A 481 47.19 -48.53 -10.29
C THR A 481 46.25 -48.74 -9.09
N PRO A 482 46.72 -49.29 -7.95
CA PRO A 482 45.86 -49.55 -6.79
C PRO A 482 45.37 -48.22 -6.16
N THR A 483 44.07 -48.16 -5.89
CA THR A 483 43.40 -47.07 -5.16
C THR A 483 43.90 -47.03 -3.70
N PRO A 484 44.33 -45.89 -3.17
CA PRO A 484 44.63 -45.77 -1.74
C PRO A 484 43.34 -45.77 -0.93
N THR A 485 43.33 -46.62 0.11
CA THR A 485 42.30 -46.70 1.15
C THR A 485 42.15 -45.33 1.86
N PRO A 486 40.93 -44.80 2.05
CA PRO A 486 40.75 -43.52 2.75
C PRO A 486 41.11 -43.72 4.23
N THR A 487 42.09 -42.96 4.69
CA THR A 487 42.37 -42.77 6.13
C THR A 487 41.19 -42.06 6.78
N PRO A 488 40.65 -42.49 7.93
CA PRO A 488 39.57 -41.80 8.60
C PRO A 488 40.04 -40.41 9.05
N THR A 489 39.49 -39.37 8.41
CA THR A 489 39.62 -38.00 8.86
C THR A 489 38.87 -37.87 10.18
N LYS A 490 39.62 -37.62 11.27
CA LYS A 490 39.03 -37.24 12.56
C LYS A 490 38.18 -36.01 12.35
N THR A 491 36.87 -36.15 12.47
CA THR A 491 35.91 -35.05 12.65
C THR A 491 36.39 -34.24 13.86
N PRO A 492 36.55 -32.91 13.73
CA PRO A 492 36.71 -32.10 14.92
C PRO A 492 35.45 -32.23 15.76
N THR A 493 35.61 -32.76 16.95
CA THR A 493 34.55 -32.76 17.96
C THR A 493 34.26 -31.29 18.24
N SER A 494 33.14 -30.76 17.71
CA SER A 494 32.60 -29.47 18.10
C SER A 494 32.26 -29.60 19.59
N GLN A 495 33.03 -28.93 20.40
CA GLN A 495 32.72 -28.73 21.81
C GLN A 495 31.35 -28.06 21.86
N PRO A 496 30.36 -28.56 22.60
CA PRO A 496 29.04 -27.92 22.64
C PRO A 496 29.20 -26.49 23.13
N ASP A 497 28.67 -25.56 22.36
CA ASP A 497 28.60 -24.18 22.73
C ASP A 497 27.87 -24.09 24.09
N PRO A 498 28.42 -23.45 25.11
CA PRO A 498 27.77 -23.35 26.40
C PRO A 498 26.44 -22.62 26.23
N ASP A 499 25.40 -23.15 26.84
CA ASP A 499 24.00 -22.69 26.81
C ASP A 499 23.84 -21.20 26.61
N PRO A 500 22.99 -20.77 25.65
CA PRO A 500 22.65 -19.38 25.47
C PRO A 500 22.05 -18.81 26.77
N ILE A 501 22.33 -17.56 27.03
CA ILE A 501 21.77 -16.83 28.16
C ILE A 501 20.25 -16.94 28.10
N SER A 502 19.69 -17.70 29.02
CA SER A 502 18.25 -17.96 29.24
C SER A 502 17.34 -17.51 28.07
N ILE A 503 17.14 -18.42 27.14
CA ILE A 503 16.16 -18.29 26.07
C ILE A 503 14.78 -18.56 26.70
N ASP A 504 13.78 -17.78 26.31
CA ASP A 504 12.35 -18.08 26.52
C ASP A 504 12.10 -19.52 26.01
N PRO A 505 11.40 -20.40 26.74
CA PRO A 505 11.15 -21.78 26.33
C PRO A 505 10.36 -21.91 25.01
N ASN A 506 9.92 -20.80 24.40
CA ASN A 506 9.27 -20.81 23.09
C ASN A 506 9.76 -19.65 22.20
N PRO A 507 11.06 -19.58 21.83
CA PRO A 507 11.53 -18.56 20.90
C PRO A 507 11.02 -18.90 19.50
N GLU A 508 10.50 -17.90 18.80
CA GLU A 508 10.41 -17.95 17.34
C GLU A 508 11.79 -18.34 16.79
N PRO A 509 11.90 -19.26 15.84
CA PRO A 509 13.19 -19.73 15.34
C PRO A 509 13.99 -18.55 14.79
N VAL A 510 15.17 -18.35 15.35
CA VAL A 510 16.20 -17.49 14.74
C VAL A 510 16.37 -18.01 13.30
N PRO A 511 16.33 -17.15 12.27
CA PRO A 511 16.58 -17.60 10.91
C PRO A 511 17.87 -18.44 10.89
N ASP A 512 17.84 -19.64 10.34
CA ASP A 512 18.94 -20.62 10.30
C ASP A 512 20.29 -20.08 9.77
N THR A 513 20.35 -18.79 9.42
CA THR A 513 21.49 -18.10 8.84
C THR A 513 22.17 -17.09 9.77
N CYS A 514 21.68 -16.91 11.03
CA CYS A 514 22.27 -15.94 11.95
C CYS A 514 23.27 -16.61 12.89
N GLU A 515 24.55 -16.51 12.55
CA GLU A 515 25.65 -16.99 13.39
C GLU A 515 26.32 -15.82 14.14
N ARG A 516 26.85 -16.13 15.32
CA ARG A 516 27.68 -15.20 16.06
C ARG A 516 28.98 -14.94 15.31
N GLY A 517 29.45 -13.69 15.36
CA GLY A 517 30.72 -13.30 14.78
C GLY A 517 31.95 -13.89 15.50
N LYS A 518 33.12 -13.57 15.00
CA LYS A 518 34.44 -13.96 15.56
C LYS A 518 35.25 -12.73 16.02
N GLY A 519 34.56 -11.69 16.53
CA GLY A 519 35.20 -10.50 17.05
C GLY A 519 36.09 -10.77 18.25
N THR A 520 37.20 -10.06 18.35
CA THR A 520 38.21 -10.26 19.41
C THR A 520 38.28 -9.10 20.39
N LYS A 521 37.69 -7.97 20.06
CA LYS A 521 37.69 -6.74 20.88
C LYS A 521 36.28 -6.20 21.09
N PRO A 522 35.91 -5.79 22.33
CA PRO A 522 34.62 -5.19 22.57
C PRO A 522 34.52 -3.82 21.92
N LEU A 523 33.33 -3.49 21.45
CA LEU A 523 32.99 -2.17 20.94
C LEU A 523 32.14 -1.43 21.97
N SER A 524 32.45 -0.14 22.17
CA SER A 524 31.65 0.72 23.04
C SER A 524 30.27 1.01 22.42
N SER A 525 29.31 1.45 23.22
CA SER A 525 28.00 1.88 22.74
C SER A 525 28.10 2.96 21.65
N LYS A 526 29.10 3.87 21.74
CA LYS A 526 29.38 4.87 20.70
C LYS A 526 29.93 4.23 19.42
N ALA A 527 30.81 3.24 19.52
CA ALA A 527 31.36 2.54 18.36
C ALA A 527 30.25 1.72 17.67
N TRP A 528 29.43 1.02 18.42
CA TRP A 528 28.24 0.33 17.88
C TRP A 528 27.26 1.29 17.21
N ALA A 529 27.04 2.50 17.78
CA ALA A 529 26.24 3.51 17.10
C ALA A 529 26.84 3.92 15.74
N THR A 530 28.19 3.97 15.65
CA THR A 530 28.87 4.25 14.37
C THR A 530 28.67 3.11 13.36
N GLU A 531 28.75 1.84 13.79
CA GLU A 531 28.47 0.69 12.93
C GLU A 531 27.03 0.68 12.40
N MET A 532 26.06 1.13 13.20
CA MET A 532 24.66 1.24 12.75
C MET A 532 24.42 2.36 11.73
N LEU A 533 25.39 3.25 11.51
CA LEU A 533 25.33 4.29 10.48
C LEU A 533 25.92 3.76 9.16
N LYS A 534 25.08 3.56 8.15
CA LYS A 534 25.43 3.02 6.81
C LYS A 534 26.67 3.66 6.14
N THR A 535 27.02 4.89 6.50
CA THR A 535 28.10 5.66 5.86
C THR A 535 29.43 5.57 6.57
N LYS A 536 29.53 4.95 7.76
CA LYS A 536 30.73 4.99 8.61
C LYS A 536 31.09 3.67 9.29
N GLY A 537 30.25 2.66 9.20
CA GLY A 537 30.49 1.34 9.79
C GLY A 537 31.33 0.44 8.88
N SER A 538 32.03 -0.52 9.48
CA SER A 538 32.84 -1.53 8.80
C SER A 538 32.10 -2.84 8.58
N LEU A 539 31.05 -3.10 9.36
CA LEU A 539 30.24 -4.30 9.30
C LEU A 539 29.10 -4.14 8.29
N SER A 540 28.79 -5.20 7.55
CA SER A 540 27.66 -5.19 6.60
C SER A 540 26.33 -5.09 7.33
N ASP A 541 25.31 -4.48 6.70
CA ASP A 541 23.93 -4.42 7.22
C ASP A 541 23.40 -5.79 7.57
N LYS A 542 23.66 -6.81 6.73
CA LYS A 542 23.28 -8.20 6.97
C LYS A 542 23.87 -8.75 8.29
N THR A 543 25.13 -8.46 8.56
CA THR A 543 25.80 -8.85 9.80
C THR A 543 25.19 -8.14 11.00
N LEU A 544 24.94 -6.82 10.88
CA LEU A 544 24.36 -6.02 11.95
C LEU A 544 22.92 -6.43 12.28
N ILE A 545 22.11 -6.71 11.26
CA ILE A 545 20.73 -7.22 11.43
C ILE A 545 20.75 -8.58 12.13
N CYS A 546 21.67 -9.47 11.75
CA CYS A 546 21.87 -10.75 12.44
C CYS A 546 22.24 -10.55 13.92
N TYR A 547 23.14 -9.63 14.24
CA TYR A 547 23.52 -9.34 15.64
C TYR A 547 22.37 -8.73 16.43
N LEU A 548 21.55 -7.89 15.81
CA LEU A 548 20.33 -7.37 16.43
C LEU A 548 19.31 -8.47 16.69
N SER A 549 19.14 -9.41 15.75
CA SER A 549 18.27 -10.58 15.94
C SER A 549 18.72 -11.43 17.14
N ILE A 550 20.02 -11.69 17.28
CA ILE A 550 20.56 -12.39 18.45
C ILE A 550 20.30 -11.61 19.75
N ALA A 551 20.45 -10.28 19.73
CA ALA A 551 20.16 -9.43 20.89
C ALA A 551 18.67 -9.43 21.25
N GLN A 552 17.78 -9.38 20.25
CA GLN A 552 16.32 -9.42 20.43
C GLN A 552 15.88 -10.76 21.06
N ASN A 553 16.35 -11.87 20.50
CA ASN A 553 15.94 -13.21 20.95
C ASN A 553 16.54 -13.58 22.31
N GLY A 554 17.73 -13.05 22.65
CA GLY A 554 18.39 -13.32 23.93
C GLY A 554 17.97 -12.40 25.07
N SER A 555 17.42 -11.21 24.80
CA SER A 555 17.14 -10.19 25.80
C SER A 555 15.68 -10.18 26.23
N LYS A 556 15.44 -9.91 27.52
CA LYS A 556 14.10 -9.62 28.06
C LYS A 556 13.72 -8.13 27.96
N VAL A 557 14.63 -7.27 27.47
CA VAL A 557 14.43 -5.82 27.40
C VAL A 557 14.06 -5.40 25.99
N PHE A 558 14.78 -5.89 24.97
CA PHE A 558 14.65 -5.37 23.60
C PHE A 558 13.40 -5.85 22.86
N PRO A 559 12.84 -7.04 23.07
CA PRO A 559 11.53 -7.39 22.50
C PRO A 559 10.38 -6.60 23.12
N GLU A 560 10.47 -6.26 24.42
CA GLU A 560 9.32 -5.80 25.20
C GLU A 560 9.39 -4.34 25.66
N ALA A 561 10.55 -3.92 26.16
CA ALA A 561 10.67 -2.64 26.88
C ALA A 561 11.37 -1.54 26.09
N THR A 562 12.22 -1.88 25.11
CA THR A 562 12.98 -0.90 24.32
C THR A 562 13.26 -1.47 22.94
N LYS A 563 12.62 -0.94 21.93
CA LYS A 563 12.77 -1.41 20.54
C LYS A 563 14.16 -1.08 20.00
N ALA A 564 14.92 -2.10 19.59
CA ALA A 564 16.24 -1.98 18.97
C ALA A 564 16.45 -3.01 17.84
N ASP A 565 15.41 -3.38 17.15
CA ASP A 565 15.29 -4.42 16.14
C ASP A 565 15.73 -3.99 14.73
N THR A 566 15.84 -2.71 14.50
CA THR A 566 16.36 -2.14 13.24
C THR A 566 17.62 -1.33 13.48
N LEU A 567 18.46 -1.18 12.43
CA LEU A 567 19.69 -0.36 12.51
C LEU A 567 19.39 1.06 13.00
N ALA A 568 18.31 1.67 12.52
CA ALA A 568 17.90 3.01 12.91
C ALA A 568 17.47 3.10 14.39
N ARG A 569 16.70 2.12 14.88
CA ARG A 569 16.27 2.04 16.29
C ARG A 569 17.44 1.73 17.20
N ALA A 570 18.28 0.77 16.83
CA ALA A 570 19.50 0.45 17.55
C ALA A 570 20.42 1.66 17.64
N TYR A 571 20.59 2.42 16.55
CA TYR A 571 21.32 3.68 16.56
C TYR A 571 20.76 4.69 17.57
N LYS A 572 19.43 4.89 17.60
CA LYS A 572 18.78 5.80 18.56
C LYS A 572 19.05 5.39 20.01
N VAL A 573 18.96 4.11 20.32
CA VAL A 573 19.25 3.56 21.66
C VAL A 573 20.72 3.77 22.02
N LEU A 574 21.64 3.39 21.13
CA LEU A 574 23.09 3.46 21.35
C LEU A 574 23.63 4.91 21.41
N ASN A 575 23.03 5.82 20.66
CA ASN A 575 23.44 7.22 20.58
C ASN A 575 22.63 8.16 21.49
N THR A 576 21.85 7.62 22.42
CA THR A 576 21.01 8.43 23.31
C THR A 576 21.83 9.45 24.11
N LYS A 577 21.36 10.69 24.17
CA LYS A 577 21.88 11.76 25.02
C LYS A 577 21.21 11.82 26.38
N SER A 578 20.20 11.01 26.60
CA SER A 578 19.42 11.00 27.86
C SER A 578 20.29 10.55 29.03
N LYS A 579 20.16 11.28 30.16
CA LYS A 579 20.79 10.95 31.45
C LYS A 579 19.86 10.12 32.34
N ALA A 580 18.66 9.78 31.88
CA ALA A 580 17.70 8.95 32.60
C ALA A 580 18.27 7.53 32.81
N GLY A 581 18.06 6.97 33.99
CA GLY A 581 18.64 5.67 34.36
C GLY A 581 18.26 4.53 33.42
N LYS A 582 17.01 4.45 32.97
CA LYS A 582 16.54 3.46 32.01
C LYS A 582 17.26 3.61 30.66
N ALA A 583 17.27 4.80 30.08
CA ALA A 583 17.88 5.04 28.78
C ALA A 583 19.41 4.78 28.78
N LEU A 584 20.10 5.13 29.87
CA LEU A 584 21.52 4.79 30.02
C LEU A 584 21.74 3.29 30.10
N LEU A 585 20.87 2.57 30.80
CA LEU A 585 20.98 1.12 30.94
C LEU A 585 20.67 0.43 29.61
N ASP A 586 19.64 0.84 28.88
CA ASP A 586 19.29 0.30 27.58
C ASP A 586 20.43 0.44 26.57
N ARG A 587 21.10 1.61 26.56
CA ARG A 587 22.27 1.86 25.72
C ARG A 587 23.40 0.87 25.99
N GLU A 588 23.77 0.70 27.24
CA GLU A 588 24.91 -0.17 27.59
C GLU A 588 24.53 -1.65 27.51
N LEU A 589 23.26 -2.00 27.76
CA LEU A 589 22.78 -3.36 27.64
C LEU A 589 22.73 -3.81 26.16
N LEU A 590 22.27 -2.94 25.25
CA LEU A 590 22.31 -3.25 23.82
C LEU A 590 23.74 -3.45 23.34
N ALA A 591 24.68 -2.58 23.72
CA ALA A 591 26.09 -2.73 23.36
C ALA A 591 26.69 -4.05 23.91
N ALA A 592 26.28 -4.48 25.11
CA ALA A 592 26.73 -5.75 25.69
C ALA A 592 26.22 -6.96 24.90
N TRP A 593 24.96 -6.94 24.48
CA TRP A 593 24.38 -7.96 23.62
C TRP A 593 25.04 -8.00 22.23
N LEU A 594 25.33 -6.83 21.66
CA LEU A 594 26.01 -6.74 20.37
C LEU A 594 27.47 -7.26 20.46
N ASN A 595 28.17 -7.01 21.57
CA ASN A 595 29.49 -7.60 21.80
C ASN A 595 29.44 -9.11 21.97
N TYR A 596 28.37 -9.63 22.58
CA TYR A 596 28.12 -11.07 22.62
C TYR A 596 27.83 -11.63 21.20
N ALA A 597 26.96 -11.00 20.45
CA ALA A 597 26.63 -11.40 19.08
C ALA A 597 27.84 -11.30 18.14
N HIS A 598 28.69 -10.28 18.33
CA HIS A 598 29.94 -10.13 17.59
C HIS A 598 30.98 -11.22 17.91
N GLY A 599 30.77 -12.00 18.96
CA GLY A 599 31.66 -13.11 19.30
C GLY A 599 32.78 -12.78 20.27
N VAL A 600 32.83 -11.54 20.79
CA VAL A 600 33.89 -11.10 21.73
C VAL A 600 33.87 -11.91 23.03
N TYR A 601 32.66 -12.23 23.50
CA TYR A 601 32.47 -12.98 24.74
C TYR A 601 31.57 -14.18 24.50
N ASN A 602 31.83 -15.27 25.18
CA ASN A 602 30.81 -16.27 25.43
C ASN A 602 30.05 -15.97 26.73
N SER A 603 28.93 -16.62 26.98
CA SER A 603 28.07 -16.35 28.12
C SER A 603 28.76 -16.58 29.48
N SER A 604 29.71 -17.48 29.54
CA SER A 604 30.48 -17.86 30.75
C SER A 604 31.75 -17.01 30.93
N ALA A 605 32.11 -16.15 29.96
CA ALA A 605 33.28 -15.29 30.04
C ALA A 605 33.24 -14.38 31.27
N LYS A 606 34.31 -14.41 32.07
CA LYS A 606 34.47 -13.51 33.23
C LYS A 606 34.75 -12.11 32.73
N VAL A 607 33.86 -11.16 33.02
CA VAL A 607 33.98 -9.75 32.62
C VAL A 607 34.55 -8.88 33.74
N HIS A 608 34.35 -9.26 35.02
CA HIS A 608 34.96 -8.59 36.15
C HIS A 608 34.93 -9.49 37.40
N GLY A 609 36.10 -9.80 37.98
CA GLY A 609 36.23 -10.69 39.12
C GLY A 609 35.58 -12.06 38.85
N THR A 610 34.61 -12.45 39.65
CA THR A 610 33.82 -13.71 39.49
C THR A 610 32.55 -13.50 38.66
N THR A 611 32.27 -12.28 38.18
CA THR A 611 31.06 -11.98 37.44
C THR A 611 31.23 -12.36 35.95
N THR A 612 30.39 -13.28 35.47
CA THR A 612 30.32 -13.64 34.05
C THR A 612 29.45 -12.67 33.25
N LEU A 613 29.59 -12.67 31.93
CA LEU A 613 28.74 -11.89 31.02
C LEU A 613 27.26 -12.22 31.26
N LYS A 614 26.89 -13.49 31.34
CA LYS A 614 25.53 -13.95 31.65
C LYS A 614 24.99 -13.29 32.93
N LYS A 615 25.75 -13.34 34.03
CA LYS A 615 25.36 -12.75 35.31
C LYS A 615 25.21 -11.23 35.20
N ALA A 616 26.09 -10.55 34.49
CA ALA A 616 26.06 -9.11 34.31
C ALA A 616 24.80 -8.65 33.53
N ILE A 617 24.50 -9.32 32.42
CA ILE A 617 23.30 -9.05 31.61
C ILE A 617 22.02 -9.37 32.40
N THR A 618 21.94 -10.54 33.04
CA THR A 618 20.75 -10.92 33.84
C THR A 618 20.45 -9.90 34.96
N ILE A 619 21.46 -9.38 35.65
CA ILE A 619 21.27 -8.33 36.67
C ILE A 619 20.78 -7.02 36.02
N ALA A 620 21.34 -6.65 34.90
CA ALA A 620 20.96 -5.42 34.17
C ALA A 620 19.51 -5.51 33.69
N GLU A 621 19.10 -6.62 33.09
CA GLU A 621 17.73 -6.87 32.63
C GLU A 621 16.72 -6.91 33.79
N LYS A 622 17.06 -7.61 34.91
CA LYS A 622 16.22 -7.60 36.11
C LYS A 622 16.01 -6.18 36.65
N HIS A 623 17.05 -5.34 36.64
CA HIS A 623 16.90 -3.94 37.05
C HIS A 623 16.04 -3.15 36.05
N ARG A 624 16.16 -3.42 34.73
CA ARG A 624 15.44 -2.71 33.71
C ARG A 624 13.95 -3.04 33.65
N THR A 625 13.58 -4.31 33.82
CA THR A 625 12.19 -4.79 33.76
C THR A 625 11.49 -4.76 35.11
N GLY A 626 12.23 -4.67 36.22
CA GLY A 626 11.69 -4.66 37.57
C GLY A 626 11.53 -3.27 38.19
N LYS A 627 11.26 -3.24 39.49
CA LYS A 627 11.09 -2.02 40.30
C LYS A 627 12.43 -1.46 40.85
N ALA A 628 13.48 -1.41 39.96
CA ALA A 628 14.78 -0.88 40.41
C ALA A 628 14.78 0.65 40.49
N THR A 629 15.53 1.15 41.48
CA THR A 629 15.74 2.60 41.67
C THR A 629 16.63 3.16 40.53
N THR A 630 16.54 4.47 40.30
CA THR A 630 17.43 5.16 39.33
C THR A 630 18.91 4.93 39.64
N ALA A 631 19.29 4.82 40.89
CA ALA A 631 20.67 4.53 41.31
C ALA A 631 21.09 3.12 40.89
N GLN A 632 20.23 2.10 41.05
CA GLN A 632 20.50 0.73 40.62
C GLN A 632 20.61 0.61 39.10
N LEU A 633 19.72 1.27 38.34
CA LEU A 633 19.79 1.34 36.88
C LEU A 633 21.11 1.95 36.40
N LYS A 634 21.51 3.10 36.96
CA LYS A 634 22.79 3.74 36.63
C LYS A 634 24.00 2.87 37.01
N LYS A 635 23.95 2.18 38.18
CA LYS A 635 25.03 1.27 38.60
C LYS A 635 25.22 0.12 37.61
N SER A 636 24.13 -0.50 37.12
CA SER A 636 24.21 -1.53 36.09
C SER A 636 24.73 -0.99 34.76
N ALA A 637 24.28 0.16 34.31
CA ALA A 637 24.81 0.80 33.11
C ALA A 637 26.32 1.07 33.20
N VAL A 638 26.79 1.62 34.31
CA VAL A 638 28.22 1.88 34.55
C VAL A 638 29.04 0.58 34.59
N PHE A 639 28.48 -0.48 35.19
CA PHE A 639 29.14 -1.79 35.21
C PHE A 639 29.34 -2.32 33.78
N LEU A 640 28.29 -2.38 32.97
CA LEU A 640 28.36 -2.83 31.58
C LEU A 640 29.33 -1.97 30.76
N TYR A 641 29.26 -0.64 30.90
CA TYR A 641 30.18 0.26 30.21
C TYR A 641 31.65 -0.04 30.54
N ARG A 642 31.99 -0.22 31.84
CA ARG A 642 33.39 -0.36 32.29
C ARG A 642 33.98 -1.74 32.04
N HIS A 643 33.17 -2.79 32.07
CA HIS A 643 33.65 -4.17 32.13
C HIS A 643 33.21 -5.04 30.96
N VAL A 644 32.30 -4.56 30.11
CA VAL A 644 31.81 -5.30 28.93
C VAL A 644 31.99 -4.53 27.64
N ASN A 645 31.78 -3.20 27.65
CA ASN A 645 31.70 -2.37 26.44
C ASN A 645 32.92 -1.45 26.27
N LYS A 646 34.04 -1.75 26.88
CA LYS A 646 35.23 -0.88 26.82
C LYS A 646 36.44 -1.61 26.28
#